data_de4b3128a0f1760ee9c2e0bee71e727b
#
_entry.id   de4b3128a0f1760ee9c2e0bee71e727b
#
_cell.length_a   1.000
_cell.length_b   1.000
_cell.length_c   1.000
_cell.angle_alpha   90.00
_cell.angle_beta   90.00
_cell.angle_gamma   90.00
#
_symmetry.space_group_name_H-M   'P 1'
#
loop_
_entity.id
_entity.type
_entity.pdbx_description
1 polymer ?
#
loop_
_entity_poly.entity_id
_entity_poly.type
_entity_poly.pdbx_seq_one_letter_code
_entity_poly.pdbx_strand_id
1 'polypeptide(L)'
;CQFRHRGLTIEAGHTYRYTYSIWSNKDAKIYCKLGDITDDDLENWHQNGDKLQMDYEDSLDDQQLTEKLKSASKTGEKVDFGLGWDSWKNQPTVTANKWTTYAWEFTAEKDSKGTAEMTFHLGGTSAYNDFICCEAGTLLKFDNLALVDMTDDKSNYNAEAAYQPTGVEVNQVGYYPLLEKKATLILDGPDTTAKDFQVKDSSGAVVYEGKTDASRGDKVCDGSETYNQIIDFSDFQTEGTGYTITCDGKTSLPFDIGNNIYDGMTTNAMNYFYQNRSGVNIDAAYITSQGENSDKSKLAREAGHNPDTAYIQNKWVYIIPDENSIEKNNGTIDVTGGWYDAGDHGKYVVNGGVSMWTLLNLYESDLMAGDASKWADGSGTVVVPETGNSMPDILDEVKIEADFFKKMQRSDGMVYHKIHDYKWTALCVAPADDELTRIVKPVTYAATLNFAAAMAQYARLAKDYDQDASGYLADAEKAYKAAKASYKPFSNDWGTDQYADLESLYAPIAQNKGGGPYGDTDVEDEFYWAACELYIATGDASYKTDLEGYSAGAGAYGVDTALYGGENNGTRSSFTWGTLASLGTFSLCVNAKDMQEKGLLSAEEVSTIQKNVKQAADYFIDLENASDFGIPYVGRLLTMKLATV
;
A
#
# COMPACT_ATOMS: atom_id res chain seq x y z
N CYS A 1 9.97 5.86 1.26
CA CYS A 1 10.54 4.78 0.43
C CYS A 1 11.73 4.15 1.12
N GLN A 2 11.90 2.88 0.87
CA GLN A 2 12.96 2.08 1.48
C GLN A 2 13.69 1.30 0.40
N PHE A 3 15.01 1.30 0.50
CA PHE A 3 15.87 0.38 -0.21
C PHE A 3 16.38 -0.64 0.82
N ARG A 4 16.16 -1.95 0.59
CA ARG A 4 16.49 -3.00 1.57
C ARG A 4 17.08 -4.23 0.90
N HIS A 5 17.96 -4.87 1.67
CA HIS A 5 18.45 -6.23 1.41
C HIS A 5 18.12 -7.10 2.62
N ARG A 6 17.32 -8.13 2.41
CA ARG A 6 16.82 -9.06 3.45
C ARG A 6 17.47 -10.42 3.32
N GLY A 7 17.22 -11.27 4.31
CA GLY A 7 17.71 -12.64 4.31
C GLY A 7 19.15 -12.80 4.76
N LEU A 8 19.70 -11.80 5.44
CA LEU A 8 21.05 -11.84 5.97
C LEU A 8 21.13 -12.78 7.18
N THR A 9 22.21 -13.58 7.23
CA THR A 9 22.53 -14.41 8.38
C THR A 9 23.68 -13.77 9.15
N ILE A 10 23.51 -13.66 10.46
CA ILE A 10 24.50 -13.12 11.39
C ILE A 10 24.68 -14.12 12.53
N GLU A 11 25.92 -14.43 12.87
CA GLU A 11 26.28 -15.40 13.91
C GLU A 11 26.85 -14.67 15.14
N ALA A 12 26.35 -15.02 16.33
CA ALA A 12 26.82 -14.43 17.57
C ALA A 12 28.33 -14.71 17.78
N GLY A 13 29.06 -13.70 18.21
CA GLY A 13 30.49 -13.75 18.42
C GLY A 13 31.35 -13.51 17.18
N HIS A 14 30.75 -13.46 15.99
CA HIS A 14 31.45 -13.10 14.77
C HIS A 14 31.56 -11.58 14.63
N THR A 15 32.61 -11.12 14.01
CA THR A 15 32.84 -9.71 13.68
C THR A 15 32.48 -9.46 12.23
N TYR A 16 31.61 -8.49 12.00
CA TYR A 16 31.13 -8.08 10.69
C TYR A 16 31.61 -6.70 10.32
N ARG A 17 31.87 -6.51 9.04
CA ARG A 17 32.10 -5.18 8.44
C ARG A 17 30.89 -4.82 7.58
N TYR A 18 30.26 -3.71 7.90
CA TYR A 18 29.19 -3.10 7.14
C TYR A 18 29.70 -1.86 6.42
N THR A 19 29.53 -1.79 5.11
CA THR A 19 30.03 -0.68 4.28
C THR A 19 28.95 -0.24 3.31
N TYR A 20 28.88 1.06 3.05
CA TYR A 20 28.16 1.62 1.92
C TYR A 20 28.74 2.99 1.53
N SER A 21 28.63 3.32 0.25
CA SER A 21 28.93 4.65 -0.29
C SER A 21 27.66 5.30 -0.80
N ILE A 22 27.54 6.60 -0.60
CA ILE A 22 26.37 7.37 -1.01
C ILE A 22 26.78 8.72 -1.60
N TRP A 23 26.06 9.12 -2.64
CA TRP A 23 26.15 10.42 -3.28
C TRP A 23 24.75 11.02 -3.42
N SER A 24 24.65 12.34 -3.33
CA SER A 24 23.41 13.07 -3.58
C SER A 24 23.67 14.33 -4.41
N ASN A 25 22.71 14.72 -5.23
CA ASN A 25 22.73 16.02 -5.92
C ASN A 25 22.36 17.20 -5.01
N LYS A 26 21.83 16.94 -3.81
CA LYS A 26 21.45 17.91 -2.78
C LYS A 26 21.95 17.44 -1.41
N ASP A 27 22.07 18.36 -0.47
CA ASP A 27 22.26 17.98 0.92
C ASP A 27 21.04 17.13 1.37
N ALA A 28 21.33 15.98 1.97
CA ALA A 28 20.32 15.03 2.38
C ALA A 28 20.67 14.42 3.74
N LYS A 29 19.67 13.94 4.42
CA LYS A 29 19.82 13.03 5.55
C LYS A 29 19.18 11.71 5.20
N ILE A 30 19.84 10.63 5.51
CA ILE A 30 19.29 9.30 5.31
C ILE A 30 19.16 8.59 6.66
N TYR A 31 18.25 7.66 6.72
CA TYR A 31 18.18 6.72 7.80
C TYR A 31 18.63 5.37 7.28
N CYS A 32 19.65 4.78 7.89
CA CYS A 32 20.08 3.43 7.55
C CYS A 32 20.08 2.55 8.78
N LYS A 33 19.77 1.29 8.59
CA LYS A 33 19.63 0.30 9.64
C LYS A 33 20.18 -1.03 9.16
N LEU A 34 20.90 -1.72 10.04
CA LEU A 34 21.14 -3.16 9.99
C LEU A 34 20.51 -3.76 11.24
N GLY A 35 19.64 -4.73 11.11
CA GLY A 35 18.97 -5.32 12.26
C GLY A 35 18.16 -6.57 11.91
N ASP A 36 17.79 -7.33 12.92
CA ASP A 36 16.86 -8.45 12.79
C ASP A 36 15.43 -7.95 12.81
N ILE A 37 14.60 -8.39 11.86
CA ILE A 37 13.19 -8.00 11.76
C ILE A 37 12.29 -8.74 12.76
N THR A 38 12.81 -9.76 13.42
CA THR A 38 12.08 -10.62 14.37
C THR A 38 12.49 -10.40 15.83
N ASP A 39 13.41 -9.50 16.11
CA ASP A 39 13.92 -9.25 17.47
C ASP A 39 13.49 -7.86 17.95
N ASP A 40 12.72 -7.80 19.04
CA ASP A 40 12.26 -6.57 19.67
C ASP A 40 13.41 -5.76 20.31
N ASP A 41 14.53 -6.42 20.59
CA ASP A 41 15.70 -5.81 21.23
C ASP A 41 16.84 -5.54 20.21
N LEU A 42 16.51 -4.79 19.17
CA LEU A 42 17.45 -4.41 18.10
C LEU A 42 18.60 -3.51 18.59
N GLU A 43 18.46 -2.87 19.76
CA GLU A 43 19.46 -1.95 20.29
C GLU A 43 20.75 -2.64 20.72
N ASN A 44 20.69 -3.91 21.14
CA ASN A 44 21.84 -4.62 21.68
C ASN A 44 22.80 -5.20 20.64
N TRP A 45 22.42 -5.19 19.39
CA TRP A 45 23.25 -5.76 18.31
C TRP A 45 24.49 -4.93 17.98
N HIS A 46 24.51 -3.64 18.31
CA HIS A 46 25.23 -2.65 17.52
C HIS A 46 26.05 -1.64 18.31
N GLN A 47 26.22 -1.84 19.61
CA GLN A 47 26.82 -0.80 20.45
C GLN A 47 28.35 -0.81 20.49
N ASN A 48 28.99 -1.86 19.97
CA ASN A 48 30.44 -1.97 19.95
C ASN A 48 30.97 -1.94 18.51
N GLY A 49 32.11 -1.37 18.30
CA GLY A 49 32.85 -1.43 17.03
C GLY A 49 33.35 -0.09 16.52
N ASP A 50 34.25 -0.18 15.58
CA ASP A 50 34.91 0.96 14.96
C ASP A 50 34.07 1.51 13.81
N LYS A 51 33.92 2.82 13.77
CA LYS A 51 33.10 3.53 12.78
C LYS A 51 33.94 4.53 12.02
N LEU A 52 33.72 4.66 10.73
CA LEU A 52 34.46 5.53 9.83
C LEU A 52 33.54 6.22 8.83
N GLN A 53 33.71 7.52 8.70
CA GLN A 53 33.22 8.28 7.55
C GLN A 53 34.43 8.77 6.76
N MET A 54 34.44 8.55 5.45
CA MET A 54 35.57 8.94 4.59
C MET A 54 35.08 9.36 3.21
N ASP A 55 35.97 10.03 2.48
CA ASP A 55 35.73 10.33 1.07
C ASP A 55 35.67 9.02 0.27
N TYR A 56 34.86 9.00 -0.76
CA TYR A 56 34.74 7.84 -1.65
C TYR A 56 36.09 7.57 -2.34
N GLU A 57 36.48 6.30 -2.31
CA GLU A 57 37.68 5.82 -3.01
C GLU A 57 37.30 4.54 -3.77
N ASP A 58 37.45 4.54 -5.09
CA ASP A 58 37.01 3.45 -6.01
C ASP A 58 37.73 2.11 -5.80
N SER A 59 38.80 2.07 -5.01
CA SER A 59 39.69 0.91 -4.97
C SER A 59 40.16 0.50 -3.59
N LEU A 60 39.39 0.76 -2.55
CA LEU A 60 39.73 0.27 -1.23
C LEU A 60 39.51 -1.27 -1.19
N ASP A 61 40.62 -1.98 -1.05
CA ASP A 61 40.54 -3.39 -0.66
C ASP A 61 40.27 -3.55 0.86
N ASP A 62 39.90 -4.75 1.27
CA ASP A 62 39.57 -5.04 2.66
C ASP A 62 40.68 -4.72 3.64
N GLN A 63 41.94 -4.88 3.24
CA GLN A 63 43.08 -4.58 4.10
C GLN A 63 43.22 -3.08 4.32
N GLN A 64 43.13 -2.27 3.27
CA GLN A 64 43.18 -0.81 3.33
C GLN A 64 42.04 -0.24 4.16
N LEU A 65 40.82 -0.80 4.00
CA LEU A 65 39.66 -0.41 4.79
C LEU A 65 39.83 -0.78 6.28
N THR A 66 40.39 -1.96 6.57
CA THR A 66 40.72 -2.38 7.94
C THR A 66 41.71 -1.42 8.61
N GLU A 67 42.74 -1.02 7.90
CA GLU A 67 43.74 -0.09 8.42
C GLU A 67 43.17 1.30 8.67
N LYS A 68 42.31 1.79 7.78
CA LYS A 68 41.57 3.06 7.96
C LYS A 68 40.63 3.03 9.15
N LEU A 69 39.82 1.95 9.31
CA LEU A 69 38.94 1.78 10.46
C LEU A 69 39.70 1.77 11.78
N LYS A 70 40.80 1.02 11.87
CA LYS A 70 41.67 1.01 13.04
C LYS A 70 42.31 2.35 13.34
N SER A 71 42.58 3.14 12.31
CA SER A 71 43.11 4.50 12.46
C SER A 71 42.06 5.47 12.96
N ALA A 72 40.83 5.37 12.46
CA ALA A 72 39.69 6.23 12.84
C ALA A 72 39.27 6.01 14.29
N SER A 73 39.28 4.75 14.78
CA SER A 73 38.92 4.44 16.18
C SER A 73 39.83 5.15 17.20
N LYS A 74 41.05 5.46 16.80
CA LYS A 74 42.02 6.17 17.66
C LYS A 74 41.77 7.68 17.75
N THR A 75 41.07 8.27 16.78
CA THR A 75 40.78 9.72 16.74
C THR A 75 39.51 10.09 17.51
N GLY A 76 38.71 9.12 17.95
CA GLY A 76 37.50 9.35 18.75
C GLY A 76 36.36 9.99 17.97
N GLU A 77 36.39 10.00 16.65
CA GLU A 77 35.28 10.41 15.81
C GLU A 77 34.11 9.42 15.98
N LYS A 78 33.10 9.86 16.70
CA LYS A 78 31.84 9.12 16.83
C LYS A 78 30.94 9.48 15.67
N VAL A 79 30.99 8.71 14.61
CA VAL A 79 29.97 8.76 13.58
C VAL A 79 28.90 7.72 13.93
N ASP A 80 27.68 8.17 14.08
CA ASP A 80 26.55 7.28 14.27
C ASP A 80 26.01 6.89 12.88
N PHE A 81 26.11 5.62 12.56
CA PHE A 81 25.70 5.09 11.25
C PHE A 81 24.24 4.67 11.21
N GLY A 82 23.49 5.01 12.26
CA GLY A 82 22.08 4.72 12.26
C GLY A 82 21.77 3.23 12.28
N LEU A 83 22.26 2.52 13.27
CA LEU A 83 21.98 1.10 13.45
C LEU A 83 20.98 0.90 14.59
N GLY A 84 20.00 0.06 14.34
CA GLY A 84 18.87 -0.13 15.24
C GLY A 84 17.79 0.96 15.08
N TRP A 85 16.69 0.82 15.81
CA TRP A 85 15.52 1.70 15.73
C TRP A 85 15.78 3.13 16.26
N ASP A 86 16.77 3.31 17.11
CA ASP A 86 17.16 4.63 17.62
C ASP A 86 17.89 5.50 16.61
N SER A 87 18.23 4.96 15.47
CA SER A 87 18.91 5.66 14.40
C SER A 87 18.10 6.80 13.75
N TRP A 88 16.81 6.91 14.03
CA TRP A 88 16.01 8.08 13.72
C TRP A 88 16.56 9.38 14.32
N LYS A 89 17.34 9.29 15.40
CA LYS A 89 17.92 10.43 16.08
C LYS A 89 19.26 10.88 15.46
N ASN A 90 19.98 9.96 14.83
CA ASN A 90 21.38 10.16 14.42
C ASN A 90 21.57 9.75 12.96
N GLN A 91 21.10 10.60 12.05
CA GLN A 91 21.07 10.31 10.64
C GLN A 91 22.36 10.72 9.94
N PRO A 92 22.97 9.83 9.13
CA PRO A 92 24.05 10.22 8.26
C PRO A 92 23.65 11.39 7.35
N THR A 93 24.50 12.42 7.30
CA THR A 93 24.32 13.57 6.43
C THR A 93 25.10 13.33 5.14
N VAL A 94 24.42 13.43 4.01
CA VAL A 94 25.02 13.35 2.69
C VAL A 94 25.19 14.75 2.13
N THR A 95 26.44 15.14 1.89
CA THR A 95 26.76 16.45 1.31
C THR A 95 26.50 16.44 -0.19
N ALA A 96 25.86 17.48 -0.71
CA ALA A 96 25.56 17.62 -2.13
C ALA A 96 26.82 17.48 -3.02
N ASN A 97 26.65 16.71 -4.09
CA ASN A 97 27.67 16.48 -5.12
C ASN A 97 28.98 15.86 -4.62
N LYS A 98 28.93 15.16 -3.49
CA LYS A 98 30.10 14.49 -2.91
C LYS A 98 29.71 13.02 -2.59
N TRP A 99 30.54 12.10 -3.03
CA TRP A 99 30.52 10.74 -2.56
C TRP A 99 31.07 10.64 -1.14
N THR A 100 30.39 9.93 -0.28
CA THR A 100 30.82 9.66 1.08
C THR A 100 30.68 8.17 1.36
N THR A 101 31.71 7.55 1.88
CA THR A 101 31.73 6.15 2.28
C THR A 101 31.61 6.05 3.80
N TYR A 102 30.72 5.19 4.23
CA TYR A 102 30.55 4.82 5.63
C TYR A 102 30.95 3.36 5.80
N ALA A 103 31.72 3.08 6.83
CA ALA A 103 32.12 1.74 7.19
C ALA A 103 32.07 1.54 8.69
N TRP A 104 31.69 0.35 9.11
CA TRP A 104 31.59 -0.01 10.50
C TRP A 104 31.94 -1.47 10.71
N GLU A 105 32.74 -1.76 11.75
CA GLU A 105 32.98 -3.10 12.23
C GLU A 105 32.32 -3.28 13.60
N PHE A 106 31.61 -4.38 13.76
CA PHE A 106 30.93 -4.73 15.00
C PHE A 106 31.02 -6.22 15.25
N THR A 107 30.98 -6.63 16.51
CA THR A 107 30.83 -8.03 16.90
C THR A 107 29.36 -8.28 17.25
N ALA A 108 28.75 -9.24 16.58
CA ALA A 108 27.36 -9.60 16.84
C ALA A 108 27.21 -10.28 18.21
N GLU A 109 26.21 -9.84 18.96
CA GLU A 109 25.89 -10.42 20.27
C GLU A 109 24.85 -11.54 20.19
N LYS A 110 24.10 -11.61 19.10
CA LYS A 110 23.03 -12.59 18.87
C LYS A 110 23.09 -13.16 17.46
N ASP A 111 22.52 -14.34 17.29
CA ASP A 111 22.30 -14.96 15.98
C ASP A 111 21.11 -14.31 15.27
N SER A 112 21.21 -14.19 13.93
CA SER A 112 20.08 -13.97 13.05
C SER A 112 20.15 -14.97 11.89
N LYS A 113 19.16 -15.82 11.76
CA LYS A 113 19.16 -16.93 10.81
C LYS A 113 18.30 -16.59 9.57
N GLY A 114 18.82 -15.69 8.73
CA GLY A 114 18.12 -15.25 7.53
C GLY A 114 17.00 -14.23 7.80
N THR A 115 16.96 -13.62 8.98
CA THR A 115 15.97 -12.61 9.36
C THR A 115 16.55 -11.20 9.46
N ALA A 116 17.87 -11.06 9.36
CA ALA A 116 18.47 -9.72 9.34
C ALA A 116 18.24 -9.00 8.01
N GLU A 117 18.12 -7.69 8.08
CA GLU A 117 18.02 -6.80 6.91
C GLU A 117 18.93 -5.60 7.03
N MET A 118 19.46 -5.16 5.88
CA MET A 118 20.09 -3.87 5.67
C MET A 118 19.06 -2.96 4.98
N THR A 119 18.72 -1.85 5.60
CA THR A 119 17.64 -0.97 5.11
C THR A 119 18.08 0.48 5.09
N PHE A 120 17.76 1.17 4.00
CA PHE A 120 17.90 2.62 3.86
C PHE A 120 16.51 3.24 3.69
N HIS A 121 16.18 4.18 4.55
CA HIS A 121 14.97 4.99 4.44
C HIS A 121 15.32 6.32 3.78
N LEU A 122 14.75 6.60 2.61
CA LEU A 122 15.17 7.64 1.71
C LEU A 122 14.19 8.80 1.60
N GLY A 123 13.00 8.67 2.15
CA GLY A 123 11.98 9.69 2.10
C GLY A 123 11.05 9.63 3.29
N GLY A 124 10.48 10.76 3.59
CA GLY A 124 9.47 10.96 4.59
C GLY A 124 8.99 12.40 4.53
N THR A 125 7.74 12.66 4.85
CA THR A 125 7.22 14.00 4.98
C THR A 125 7.39 14.49 6.42
N SER A 126 7.51 15.80 6.61
CA SER A 126 7.52 16.42 7.94
C SER A 126 6.27 16.10 8.78
N ALA A 127 5.23 15.57 8.16
CA ALA A 127 4.02 15.17 8.85
C ALA A 127 4.21 13.93 9.74
N TYR A 128 5.14 13.04 9.40
CA TYR A 128 5.38 11.81 10.16
C TYR A 128 6.41 11.97 11.28
N ASN A 129 7.37 12.83 11.06
CA ASN A 129 8.39 13.23 12.03
C ASN A 129 8.87 14.61 11.61
N ASP A 130 9.53 15.37 12.47
CA ASP A 130 10.28 16.57 12.08
C ASP A 130 11.48 16.23 11.17
N PHE A 131 11.28 15.27 10.27
CA PHE A 131 12.30 14.51 9.58
C PHE A 131 12.03 14.49 8.08
N ILE A 132 12.73 15.35 7.38
CA ILE A 132 12.79 15.31 5.92
C ILE A 132 14.12 14.65 5.55
N CYS A 133 14.07 13.39 5.06
CA CYS A 133 15.27 12.73 4.56
C CYS A 133 15.79 13.42 3.33
N CYS A 134 14.92 13.60 2.34
CA CYS A 134 15.29 14.13 1.04
C CYS A 134 14.20 15.10 0.56
N GLU A 135 14.62 16.23 0.05
CA GLU A 135 13.73 17.17 -0.63
C GLU A 135 13.33 16.65 -2.02
N ALA A 136 12.23 17.13 -2.53
CA ALA A 136 11.81 16.83 -3.89
C ALA A 136 12.90 17.17 -4.92
N GLY A 137 13.18 16.24 -5.84
CA GLY A 137 14.25 16.33 -6.82
C GLY A 137 15.64 15.97 -6.28
N THR A 138 15.72 15.35 -5.10
CA THR A 138 16.95 14.72 -4.62
C THR A 138 17.20 13.42 -5.39
N LEU A 139 18.38 13.28 -5.95
CA LEU A 139 18.91 12.07 -6.55
C LEU A 139 19.94 11.47 -5.61
N LEU A 140 19.74 10.23 -5.22
CA LEU A 140 20.68 9.45 -4.42
C LEU A 140 21.30 8.34 -5.27
N LYS A 141 22.60 8.14 -5.12
CA LYS A 141 23.34 7.01 -5.72
C LYS A 141 24.01 6.25 -4.60
N PHE A 142 23.96 4.93 -4.70
CA PHE A 142 24.62 4.02 -3.75
C PHE A 142 25.68 3.21 -4.46
N ASP A 143 26.75 2.91 -3.73
CA ASP A 143 27.84 2.04 -4.17
C ASP A 143 28.49 1.35 -2.96
N ASN A 144 29.35 0.36 -3.19
CA ASN A 144 30.11 -0.35 -2.17
C ASN A 144 29.27 -0.90 -1.00
N LEU A 145 28.03 -1.33 -1.28
CA LEU A 145 27.21 -1.95 -0.25
C LEU A 145 27.74 -3.34 0.05
N ALA A 146 28.18 -3.57 1.29
CA ALA A 146 28.69 -4.87 1.73
C ALA A 146 28.43 -5.11 3.20
N LEU A 147 28.18 -6.36 3.54
CA LEU A 147 28.25 -6.90 4.89
C LEU A 147 29.15 -8.15 4.83
N VAL A 148 30.34 -8.04 5.37
CA VAL A 148 31.35 -9.09 5.30
C VAL A 148 31.58 -9.67 6.69
N ASP A 149 31.54 -11.00 6.81
CA ASP A 149 31.97 -11.71 8.01
C ASP A 149 33.50 -11.76 8.05
N MET A 150 34.08 -10.96 8.93
CA MET A 150 35.53 -10.85 9.08
C MET A 150 36.12 -12.00 9.89
N THR A 151 35.30 -12.77 10.61
CA THR A 151 35.75 -13.93 11.41
C THR A 151 36.01 -15.12 10.52
N ASP A 152 35.10 -15.40 9.58
CA ASP A 152 35.18 -16.55 8.68
C ASP A 152 35.67 -16.21 7.28
N ASP A 153 36.01 -14.94 7.03
CA ASP A 153 36.38 -14.41 5.71
C ASP A 153 35.32 -14.74 4.64
N LYS A 154 34.04 -14.66 5.06
CA LYS A 154 32.89 -14.92 4.20
C LYS A 154 32.10 -13.64 3.95
N SER A 155 31.86 -13.35 2.69
CA SER A 155 30.88 -12.37 2.32
C SER A 155 29.47 -12.92 2.56
N ASN A 156 28.64 -12.22 3.35
CA ASN A 156 27.20 -12.49 3.41
C ASN A 156 26.46 -12.01 2.15
N TYR A 157 27.22 -11.49 1.20
CA TYR A 157 26.70 -11.17 -0.11
C TYR A 157 26.59 -12.46 -0.93
N ASN A 158 25.37 -12.96 -1.09
CA ASN A 158 25.10 -14.04 -2.02
C ASN A 158 24.86 -13.43 -3.41
N ALA A 159 25.92 -13.29 -4.19
CA ALA A 159 25.83 -12.79 -5.56
C ALA A 159 24.93 -13.67 -6.46
N GLU A 160 24.76 -14.94 -6.10
CA GLU A 160 23.86 -15.86 -6.82
C GLU A 160 22.37 -15.57 -6.51
N ALA A 161 22.08 -14.98 -5.34
CA ALA A 161 20.73 -14.59 -4.95
C ALA A 161 20.35 -13.20 -5.46
N ALA A 162 21.30 -12.39 -5.90
CA ALA A 162 21.00 -11.10 -6.49
C ALA A 162 20.30 -11.29 -7.83
N TYR A 163 19.08 -10.77 -7.97
CA TYR A 163 18.38 -10.75 -9.25
C TYR A 163 19.24 -10.03 -10.28
N GLN A 164 19.60 -10.76 -11.32
CA GLN A 164 20.25 -10.18 -12.49
C GLN A 164 19.20 -10.02 -13.57
N PRO A 165 18.95 -8.80 -14.06
CA PRO A 165 18.05 -8.59 -15.19
C PRO A 165 18.45 -9.50 -16.35
N THR A 166 17.50 -10.27 -16.85
CA THR A 166 17.74 -11.19 -17.97
C THR A 166 17.85 -10.47 -19.30
N GLY A 167 17.40 -9.22 -19.32
CA GLY A 167 17.30 -8.39 -20.52
C GLY A 167 16.07 -8.69 -21.39
N VAL A 168 15.35 -9.78 -21.08
CA VAL A 168 13.97 -10.02 -21.54
C VAL A 168 13.13 -10.25 -20.28
N GLU A 169 12.34 -9.26 -19.91
CA GLU A 169 11.58 -9.27 -18.68
C GLU A 169 10.13 -9.71 -18.96
N VAL A 170 9.67 -10.68 -18.18
CA VAL A 170 8.33 -11.30 -18.30
C VAL A 170 7.54 -11.16 -17.00
N ASN A 171 6.24 -11.34 -17.07
CA ASN A 171 5.43 -11.54 -15.88
C ASN A 171 5.79 -12.89 -15.23
N GLN A 172 6.44 -12.84 -14.07
CA GLN A 172 6.93 -14.04 -13.38
C GLN A 172 5.82 -14.90 -12.77
N VAL A 173 4.63 -14.33 -12.55
CA VAL A 173 3.45 -15.12 -12.15
C VAL A 173 2.92 -15.91 -13.33
N GLY A 174 2.93 -15.34 -14.53
CA GLY A 174 2.49 -15.97 -15.76
C GLY A 174 1.39 -15.19 -16.48
N TYR A 175 0.79 -15.82 -17.48
CA TYR A 175 -0.16 -15.16 -18.37
C TYR A 175 -1.43 -16.01 -18.58
N TYR A 176 -2.57 -15.34 -18.74
CA TYR A 176 -3.78 -15.98 -19.24
C TYR A 176 -3.66 -16.28 -20.74
N PRO A 177 -4.18 -17.43 -21.24
CA PRO A 177 -4.05 -17.81 -22.64
C PRO A 177 -4.69 -16.81 -23.61
N LEU A 178 -5.86 -16.29 -23.26
CA LEU A 178 -6.71 -15.47 -24.16
C LEU A 178 -6.53 -13.95 -23.97
N LEU A 179 -5.77 -13.52 -22.97
CA LEU A 179 -5.50 -12.10 -22.73
C LEU A 179 -4.21 -11.65 -23.41
N GLU A 180 -3.98 -10.35 -23.42
CA GLU A 180 -2.73 -9.77 -23.90
C GLU A 180 -1.54 -10.33 -23.12
N LYS A 181 -0.47 -10.65 -23.85
CA LYS A 181 0.78 -11.17 -23.28
C LYS A 181 1.95 -10.38 -23.83
N LYS A 182 2.51 -9.53 -22.96
CA LYS A 182 3.62 -8.66 -23.30
C LYS A 182 4.84 -8.97 -22.42
N ALA A 183 6.02 -8.82 -23.01
CA ALA A 183 7.30 -8.85 -22.32
C ALA A 183 8.14 -7.65 -22.79
N THR A 184 9.19 -7.31 -22.04
CA THR A 184 10.05 -6.16 -22.36
C THR A 184 11.45 -6.64 -22.71
N LEU A 185 11.95 -6.25 -23.89
CA LEU A 185 13.35 -6.36 -24.24
C LEU A 185 14.08 -5.09 -23.80
N ILE A 186 15.06 -5.24 -22.93
CA ILE A 186 15.98 -4.15 -22.52
C ILE A 186 17.13 -4.09 -23.53
N LEU A 187 17.32 -2.93 -24.14
CA LEU A 187 18.36 -2.69 -25.13
C LEU A 187 19.63 -2.13 -24.47
N ASP A 188 20.78 -2.40 -25.08
CA ASP A 188 22.08 -1.87 -24.63
C ASP A 188 22.30 -0.40 -25.05
N GLY A 189 21.41 0.13 -25.90
CA GLY A 189 21.41 1.52 -26.37
C GLY A 189 20.21 1.78 -27.28
N PRO A 190 20.05 3.01 -27.80
CA PRO A 190 18.89 3.35 -28.64
C PRO A 190 18.89 2.53 -29.94
N ASP A 191 17.80 1.81 -30.20
CA ASP A 191 17.60 1.02 -31.43
C ASP A 191 16.11 0.93 -31.78
N THR A 192 15.73 1.43 -32.93
CA THR A 192 14.38 1.37 -33.48
C THR A 192 14.20 0.25 -34.52
N THR A 193 15.16 -0.67 -34.60
CA THR A 193 15.06 -1.84 -35.50
C THR A 193 14.36 -2.97 -34.77
N ALA A 194 13.22 -3.42 -35.28
CA ALA A 194 12.49 -4.55 -34.73
C ALA A 194 13.35 -5.83 -34.73
N LYS A 195 13.40 -6.50 -33.59
CA LYS A 195 14.16 -7.74 -33.38
C LYS A 195 13.25 -8.96 -33.52
N ASP A 196 13.81 -10.04 -34.06
CA ASP A 196 13.13 -11.34 -34.05
C ASP A 196 13.18 -11.95 -32.65
N PHE A 197 12.04 -12.46 -32.17
CA PHE A 197 11.98 -13.20 -30.91
C PHE A 197 11.37 -14.58 -31.09
N GLN A 198 11.68 -15.49 -30.18
CA GLN A 198 11.16 -16.84 -30.16
C GLN A 198 10.64 -17.18 -28.77
N VAL A 199 9.40 -17.72 -28.69
CA VAL A 199 8.90 -18.40 -27.50
C VAL A 199 9.29 -19.88 -27.60
N LYS A 200 9.88 -20.42 -26.54
CA LYS A 200 10.31 -21.81 -26.45
C LYS A 200 9.58 -22.51 -25.32
N ASP A 201 9.23 -23.76 -25.53
CA ASP A 201 8.69 -24.61 -24.46
C ASP A 201 9.80 -25.10 -23.50
N SER A 202 9.41 -25.83 -22.47
CA SER A 202 10.32 -26.38 -21.45
C SER A 202 11.35 -27.38 -22.01
N SER A 203 11.16 -27.90 -23.23
CA SER A 203 12.13 -28.74 -23.92
C SER A 203 13.15 -27.92 -24.76
N GLY A 204 12.92 -26.60 -24.89
CA GLY A 204 13.69 -25.70 -25.73
C GLY A 204 13.23 -25.65 -27.20
N ALA A 205 12.13 -26.34 -27.56
CA ALA A 205 11.58 -26.27 -28.90
C ALA A 205 10.87 -24.90 -29.14
N VAL A 206 11.08 -24.31 -30.30
CA VAL A 206 10.41 -23.07 -30.70
C VAL A 206 8.94 -23.37 -30.99
N VAL A 207 8.05 -22.69 -30.27
CA VAL A 207 6.59 -22.86 -30.34
C VAL A 207 5.87 -21.62 -30.91
N TYR A 208 6.52 -20.46 -30.90
CA TYR A 208 6.01 -19.22 -31.48
C TYR A 208 7.18 -18.29 -31.83
N GLU A 209 6.99 -17.48 -32.89
CA GLU A 209 7.97 -16.50 -33.34
C GLU A 209 7.28 -15.19 -33.69
N GLY A 210 7.97 -14.08 -33.49
CA GLY A 210 7.45 -12.75 -33.83
C GLY A 210 8.55 -11.71 -33.91
N LYS A 211 8.12 -10.45 -33.98
CA LYS A 211 9.01 -9.28 -33.96
C LYS A 211 8.59 -8.32 -32.87
N THR A 212 9.57 -7.67 -32.27
CA THR A 212 9.33 -6.63 -31.26
C THR A 212 8.68 -5.39 -31.86
N ASP A 213 7.89 -4.68 -31.07
CA ASP A 213 7.56 -3.28 -31.36
C ASP A 213 8.74 -2.40 -30.94
N ALA A 214 9.39 -1.81 -31.94
CA ALA A 214 10.57 -0.97 -31.78
C ALA A 214 10.24 0.53 -31.77
N SER A 215 8.97 0.93 -31.78
CA SER A 215 8.52 2.32 -31.93
C SER A 215 9.05 3.27 -30.85
N ARG A 216 9.43 2.73 -29.70
CA ARG A 216 10.00 3.47 -28.55
C ARG A 216 11.47 3.15 -28.28
N GLY A 217 12.12 2.34 -29.09
CA GLY A 217 13.46 1.86 -28.84
C GLY A 217 14.57 2.93 -28.85
N ASP A 218 14.27 4.17 -29.25
CA ASP A 218 15.16 5.34 -29.18
C ASP A 218 14.85 6.29 -28.01
N LYS A 219 13.84 5.96 -27.19
CA LYS A 219 13.44 6.77 -26.03
C LYS A 219 13.93 6.13 -24.74
N VAL A 220 14.54 6.96 -23.90
CA VAL A 220 14.91 6.53 -22.55
C VAL A 220 13.64 6.41 -21.70
N CYS A 221 13.46 5.27 -21.08
CA CYS A 221 12.48 5.13 -20.02
C CYS A 221 12.93 5.91 -18.79
N ASP A 222 12.21 6.97 -18.45
CA ASP A 222 12.56 7.87 -17.34
C ASP A 222 12.76 7.14 -16.02
N GLY A 223 12.32 5.90 -15.95
CA GLY A 223 12.31 5.08 -14.80
C GLY A 223 13.53 4.26 -14.52
N SER A 224 13.85 3.52 -15.49
CA SER A 224 14.94 2.56 -15.46
C SER A 224 16.22 3.11 -16.09
N GLU A 225 16.14 4.28 -16.75
CA GLU A 225 17.20 4.82 -17.59
C GLU A 225 17.62 3.84 -18.72
N THR A 226 16.70 2.96 -19.12
CA THR A 226 16.91 1.96 -20.19
C THR A 226 16.21 2.34 -21.48
N TYR A 227 16.65 1.75 -22.58
CA TYR A 227 15.93 1.74 -23.85
C TYR A 227 15.20 0.40 -23.97
N ASN A 228 13.93 0.41 -24.39
CA ASN A 228 13.11 -0.79 -24.36
C ASN A 228 12.36 -1.01 -25.69
N GLN A 229 12.10 -2.28 -26.00
CA GLN A 229 11.15 -2.68 -27.04
C GLN A 229 10.14 -3.67 -26.45
N ILE A 230 8.90 -3.64 -26.93
CA ILE A 230 7.86 -4.54 -26.45
C ILE A 230 7.86 -5.82 -27.30
N ILE A 231 7.80 -6.96 -26.64
CA ILE A 231 7.58 -8.28 -27.22
C ILE A 231 6.10 -8.61 -26.99
N ASP A 232 5.30 -8.57 -28.04
CA ASP A 232 3.89 -8.99 -27.99
C ASP A 232 3.75 -10.42 -28.54
N PHE A 233 3.29 -11.32 -27.68
CA PHE A 233 3.03 -12.71 -28.03
C PHE A 233 1.58 -13.13 -27.69
N SER A 234 0.67 -12.17 -27.71
CA SER A 234 -0.75 -12.36 -27.36
C SER A 234 -1.45 -13.42 -28.23
N ASP A 235 -1.02 -13.58 -29.49
CA ASP A 235 -1.55 -14.60 -30.39
C ASP A 235 -1.14 -16.04 -30.02
N PHE A 236 -0.13 -16.21 -29.16
CA PHE A 236 0.26 -17.51 -28.66
C PHE A 236 -0.61 -17.90 -27.46
N GLN A 237 -1.60 -18.77 -27.65
CA GLN A 237 -2.64 -19.12 -26.69
C GLN A 237 -2.50 -20.51 -26.07
N THR A 238 -1.41 -21.23 -26.36
CA THR A 238 -1.21 -22.59 -25.86
C THR A 238 -0.87 -22.58 -24.38
N GLU A 239 -1.66 -23.28 -23.59
CA GLU A 239 -1.37 -23.48 -22.17
C GLU A 239 -0.14 -24.39 -21.99
N GLY A 240 0.67 -24.10 -20.97
CA GLY A 240 1.86 -24.87 -20.63
C GLY A 240 2.70 -24.17 -19.57
N THR A 241 3.75 -24.88 -19.14
CA THR A 241 4.65 -24.41 -18.07
C THR A 241 6.09 -24.32 -18.56
N GLY A 242 6.84 -23.38 -17.94
CA GLY A 242 8.26 -23.25 -18.19
C GLY A 242 8.62 -22.69 -19.57
N TYR A 243 7.74 -21.89 -20.16
CA TYR A 243 8.05 -21.15 -21.39
C TYR A 243 9.18 -20.13 -21.15
N THR A 244 10.00 -19.91 -22.17
CA THR A 244 11.00 -18.83 -22.18
C THR A 244 10.93 -18.04 -23.47
N ILE A 245 11.35 -16.79 -23.44
CA ILE A 245 11.47 -15.93 -24.62
C ILE A 245 12.94 -15.64 -24.87
N THR A 246 13.40 -15.86 -26.10
CA THR A 246 14.73 -15.46 -26.55
C THR A 246 14.61 -14.33 -27.56
N CYS A 247 15.36 -13.24 -27.35
CA CYS A 247 15.40 -12.08 -28.24
C CYS A 247 16.75 -11.38 -28.11
N ASP A 248 17.35 -11.02 -29.23
CA ASP A 248 18.63 -10.27 -29.28
C ASP A 248 19.75 -10.87 -28.40
N GLY A 249 19.86 -12.20 -28.38
CA GLY A 249 20.84 -12.94 -27.58
C GLY A 249 20.53 -13.05 -26.09
N LYS A 250 19.43 -12.47 -25.61
CA LYS A 250 18.95 -12.48 -24.23
C LYS A 250 17.84 -13.52 -24.07
N THR A 251 17.66 -14.04 -22.87
CA THR A 251 16.63 -15.07 -22.56
C THR A 251 15.93 -14.73 -21.26
N SER A 252 14.60 -14.76 -21.26
CA SER A 252 13.77 -14.49 -20.07
C SER A 252 13.93 -15.56 -19.01
N LEU A 253 13.48 -15.25 -17.78
CA LEU A 253 13.11 -16.28 -16.82
C LEU A 253 11.98 -17.16 -17.38
N PRO A 254 11.84 -18.41 -16.89
CA PRO A 254 10.71 -19.24 -17.27
C PRO A 254 9.40 -18.67 -16.73
N PHE A 255 8.32 -18.82 -17.48
CA PHE A 255 6.97 -18.41 -17.12
C PHE A 255 5.95 -19.44 -17.59
N ASP A 256 4.74 -19.35 -17.04
CA ASP A 256 3.64 -20.25 -17.36
C ASP A 256 2.52 -19.50 -18.10
N ILE A 257 1.76 -20.24 -18.92
CA ILE A 257 0.51 -19.77 -19.53
C ILE A 257 -0.59 -20.75 -19.13
N GLY A 258 -1.63 -20.25 -18.46
CA GLY A 258 -2.71 -21.10 -18.01
C GLY A 258 -3.91 -20.32 -17.47
N ASN A 259 -5.08 -20.97 -17.51
CA ASN A 259 -6.31 -20.36 -17.00
C ASN A 259 -6.31 -20.27 -15.47
N ASN A 260 -5.50 -21.07 -14.79
CA ASN A 260 -5.44 -21.16 -13.32
C ASN A 260 -4.24 -20.41 -12.72
N ILE A 261 -3.56 -19.60 -13.51
CA ILE A 261 -2.28 -18.99 -13.12
C ILE A 261 -2.38 -18.11 -11.87
N TYR A 262 -3.56 -17.55 -11.65
CA TYR A 262 -3.84 -16.65 -10.54
C TYR A 262 -4.85 -17.22 -9.50
N ASP A 263 -5.23 -18.48 -9.59
CA ASP A 263 -6.28 -19.07 -8.73
C ASP A 263 -6.01 -18.88 -7.22
N GLY A 264 -4.77 -19.05 -6.79
CA GLY A 264 -4.39 -18.85 -5.40
C GLY A 264 -4.25 -17.37 -4.97
N MET A 265 -4.17 -16.44 -5.93
CA MET A 265 -3.92 -15.04 -5.63
C MET A 265 -5.12 -14.39 -4.93
N THR A 266 -6.33 -14.64 -5.40
CA THR A 266 -7.56 -14.09 -4.79
C THR A 266 -7.68 -14.53 -3.34
N THR A 267 -7.52 -15.83 -3.06
CA THR A 267 -7.56 -16.37 -1.69
C THR A 267 -6.50 -15.75 -0.80
N ASN A 268 -5.28 -15.61 -1.30
CA ASN A 268 -4.19 -15.02 -0.52
C ASN A 268 -4.38 -13.51 -0.30
N ALA A 269 -4.92 -12.79 -1.28
CA ALA A 269 -5.26 -11.38 -1.14
C ALA A 269 -6.41 -11.18 -0.12
N MET A 270 -7.43 -12.02 -0.16
CA MET A 270 -8.52 -11.99 0.84
C MET A 270 -8.01 -12.30 2.25
N ASN A 271 -7.01 -13.18 2.37
CA ASN A 271 -6.42 -13.53 3.66
C ASN A 271 -5.68 -12.37 4.35
N TYR A 272 -5.28 -11.34 3.61
CA TYR A 272 -4.76 -10.10 4.18
C TYR A 272 -5.75 -9.48 5.18
N PHE A 273 -7.04 -9.40 4.84
CA PHE A 273 -8.06 -8.83 5.70
C PHE A 273 -8.22 -9.64 6.99
N TYR A 274 -8.32 -10.98 6.88
CA TYR A 274 -8.36 -11.85 8.05
C TYR A 274 -7.19 -11.63 9.01
N GLN A 275 -5.95 -11.56 8.47
CA GLN A 275 -4.76 -11.36 9.30
C GLN A 275 -4.69 -9.97 9.94
N ASN A 276 -5.39 -8.97 9.38
CA ASN A 276 -5.46 -7.61 9.94
C ASN A 276 -6.65 -7.38 10.87
N ARG A 277 -7.46 -8.39 11.17
CA ARG A 277 -8.57 -8.24 12.12
C ARG A 277 -8.08 -7.81 13.50
N SER A 278 -8.72 -6.80 14.08
CA SER A 278 -8.51 -6.32 15.45
C SER A 278 -9.47 -7.01 16.42
N GLY A 279 -9.07 -7.18 17.67
CA GLY A 279 -9.93 -7.68 18.74
C GLY A 279 -10.21 -9.18 18.73
N VAL A 280 -9.59 -9.95 17.84
CA VAL A 280 -9.75 -11.40 17.72
C VAL A 280 -8.40 -12.10 17.59
N ASN A 281 -8.35 -13.39 17.96
CA ASN A 281 -7.20 -14.23 17.64
C ASN A 281 -7.10 -14.44 16.14
N ILE A 282 -5.88 -14.49 15.63
CA ILE A 282 -5.59 -14.95 14.27
C ILE A 282 -5.04 -16.36 14.37
N ASP A 283 -5.84 -17.34 13.96
CA ASP A 283 -5.51 -18.74 14.06
C ASP A 283 -4.80 -19.25 12.79
N ALA A 284 -3.78 -20.05 12.97
CA ALA A 284 -2.99 -20.63 11.87
C ALA A 284 -3.84 -21.42 10.86
N ALA A 285 -4.97 -21.97 11.30
CA ALA A 285 -5.90 -22.76 10.45
C ALA A 285 -6.52 -21.94 9.30
N TYR A 286 -6.65 -20.61 9.48
CA TYR A 286 -7.26 -19.71 8.51
C TYR A 286 -6.24 -18.86 7.75
N ILE A 287 -4.94 -19.09 7.93
CA ILE A 287 -3.87 -18.39 7.20
C ILE A 287 -3.58 -19.13 5.91
N THR A 288 -3.73 -18.48 4.76
CA THR A 288 -3.52 -19.05 3.42
C THR A 288 -2.36 -18.42 2.67
N SER A 289 -1.99 -17.19 3.01
CA SER A 289 -1.03 -16.35 2.28
C SER A 289 0.44 -16.83 2.30
N GLN A 290 0.72 -17.91 3.03
CA GLN A 290 2.03 -18.55 3.07
C GLN A 290 1.90 -19.93 2.42
N GLY A 291 2.80 -20.31 1.52
CA GLY A 291 2.76 -21.58 0.82
C GLY A 291 2.51 -22.80 1.73
N GLU A 292 2.09 -23.91 1.15
CA GLU A 292 1.69 -25.13 1.88
C GLU A 292 2.71 -25.65 2.90
N ASN A 293 4.00 -25.40 2.66
CA ASN A 293 5.10 -25.87 3.51
C ASN A 293 5.53 -24.84 4.58
N SER A 294 4.85 -23.71 4.68
CA SER A 294 5.17 -22.67 5.66
C SER A 294 4.62 -23.01 7.04
N ASP A 295 5.39 -22.68 8.08
CA ASP A 295 4.95 -22.81 9.47
C ASP A 295 4.02 -21.64 9.82
N LYS A 296 2.73 -21.81 9.52
CA LYS A 296 1.69 -20.79 9.73
C LYS A 296 1.49 -20.44 11.20
N SER A 297 1.96 -21.29 12.14
CA SER A 297 1.87 -20.98 13.57
C SER A 297 2.68 -19.74 13.97
N LYS A 298 3.69 -19.38 13.19
CA LYS A 298 4.49 -18.16 13.41
C LYS A 298 3.78 -16.87 13.02
N LEU A 299 2.71 -16.97 12.25
CA LEU A 299 1.87 -15.84 11.83
C LEU A 299 0.58 -15.75 12.67
N ALA A 300 0.26 -16.81 13.40
CA ALA A 300 -0.84 -16.82 14.35
C ALA A 300 -0.52 -15.86 15.51
N ARG A 301 -1.52 -15.18 16.01
CA ARG A 301 -1.37 -14.23 17.12
C ARG A 301 -2.59 -14.18 18.02
N GLU A 302 -2.38 -13.79 19.27
CA GLU A 302 -3.45 -13.51 20.21
C GLU A 302 -4.20 -12.21 19.85
N ALA A 303 -5.43 -12.08 20.37
CA ALA A 303 -6.23 -10.89 20.22
C ALA A 303 -5.54 -9.69 20.86
N GLY A 304 -5.25 -8.67 20.08
CA GLY A 304 -4.88 -7.36 20.56
C GLY A 304 -6.10 -6.44 20.66
N HIS A 305 -6.05 -5.44 21.55
CA HIS A 305 -7.13 -4.44 21.69
C HIS A 305 -8.51 -5.07 21.91
N ASN A 306 -8.62 -5.96 22.88
CA ASN A 306 -9.87 -6.63 23.25
C ASN A 306 -10.09 -6.58 24.78
N PRO A 307 -10.89 -5.61 25.30
CA PRO A 307 -11.60 -4.55 24.57
C PRO A 307 -10.68 -3.46 24.03
N ASP A 308 -11.06 -2.80 22.91
CA ASP A 308 -10.39 -1.61 22.39
C ASP A 308 -11.06 -0.34 22.93
N THR A 309 -10.72 -0.02 24.17
CA THR A 309 -11.29 1.12 24.88
C THR A 309 -10.43 2.37 24.64
N ALA A 310 -11.00 3.34 23.94
CA ALA A 310 -10.28 4.54 23.53
C ALA A 310 -10.87 5.83 24.14
N TYR A 311 -9.99 6.78 24.52
CA TYR A 311 -10.41 8.08 25.02
C TYR A 311 -10.83 9.01 23.90
N ILE A 312 -12.01 9.61 24.02
CA ILE A 312 -12.55 10.55 23.03
C ILE A 312 -11.78 11.86 23.11
N GLN A 313 -11.19 12.26 21.98
CA GLN A 313 -10.56 13.55 21.81
C GLN A 313 -11.54 14.48 21.11
N ASN A 314 -11.87 15.64 21.71
CA ASN A 314 -12.76 16.63 21.11
C ASN A 314 -12.00 17.65 20.26
N LYS A 315 -10.67 17.62 20.30
CA LYS A 315 -9.81 18.56 19.59
C LYS A 315 -8.81 17.83 18.71
N TRP A 316 -8.52 18.44 17.58
CA TRP A 316 -7.31 18.17 16.84
C TRP A 316 -6.17 18.92 17.55
N VAL A 317 -5.19 18.17 18.10
CA VAL A 317 -4.01 18.75 18.74
C VAL A 317 -2.76 18.32 17.99
N TYR A 318 -1.83 19.26 17.83
CA TYR A 318 -0.61 19.03 17.02
C TYR A 318 0.25 17.89 17.58
N ILE A 319 0.42 17.84 18.89
CA ILE A 319 1.18 16.79 19.57
C ILE A 319 0.48 16.45 20.87
N ILE A 320 0.36 15.15 21.15
CA ILE A 320 0.10 14.62 22.47
C ILE A 320 1.46 14.19 23.03
N PRO A 321 2.14 15.00 23.81
CA PRO A 321 3.53 14.76 24.21
C PRO A 321 3.69 13.57 25.15
N ASP A 322 2.68 13.33 25.98
CA ASP A 322 2.62 12.23 26.92
C ASP A 322 1.15 11.86 27.25
N GLU A 323 0.95 10.77 27.99
CA GLU A 323 -0.38 10.30 28.37
C GLU A 323 -1.18 11.28 29.24
N ASN A 324 -0.54 12.21 29.95
CA ASN A 324 -1.24 13.20 30.76
C ASN A 324 -1.89 14.30 29.90
N SER A 325 -1.43 14.42 28.66
CA SER A 325 -1.96 15.36 27.67
C SER A 325 -3.17 14.82 26.92
N ILE A 326 -3.54 13.56 27.10
CA ILE A 326 -4.74 12.95 26.53
C ILE A 326 -5.98 13.54 27.21
N GLU A 327 -7.00 13.91 26.44
CA GLU A 327 -8.29 14.36 26.97
C GLU A 327 -9.06 13.19 27.60
N LYS A 328 -8.80 12.89 28.88
CA LYS A 328 -9.43 11.75 29.57
C LYS A 328 -10.84 12.07 30.12
N ASN A 329 -11.24 13.34 30.14
CA ASN A 329 -12.52 13.77 30.74
C ASN A 329 -13.72 13.67 29.78
N ASN A 330 -13.50 13.43 28.50
CA ASN A 330 -14.57 13.32 27.51
C ASN A 330 -15.23 11.93 27.46
N GLY A 331 -14.76 11.01 28.33
CA GLY A 331 -15.21 9.63 28.34
C GLY A 331 -14.45 8.74 27.35
N THR A 332 -14.87 7.49 27.31
CA THR A 332 -14.30 6.46 26.44
C THR A 332 -15.41 5.79 25.62
N ILE A 333 -15.03 5.20 24.50
CA ILE A 333 -15.86 4.27 23.75
C ILE A 333 -15.10 2.95 23.54
N ASP A 334 -15.85 1.85 23.47
CA ASP A 334 -15.33 0.56 23.03
C ASP A 334 -15.52 0.43 21.53
N VAL A 335 -14.42 0.35 20.82
CA VAL A 335 -14.36 0.23 19.36
C VAL A 335 -13.65 -1.06 18.93
N THR A 336 -13.77 -2.12 19.74
CA THR A 336 -13.24 -3.45 19.45
C THR A 336 -13.76 -3.96 18.11
N GLY A 337 -12.91 -4.58 17.31
CA GLY A 337 -13.19 -5.08 15.96
C GLY A 337 -12.60 -4.20 14.87
N GLY A 338 -12.93 -4.50 13.62
CA GLY A 338 -12.40 -3.85 12.43
C GLY A 338 -11.02 -4.34 12.03
N TRP A 339 -10.42 -3.65 11.06
CA TRP A 339 -9.10 -3.98 10.51
C TRP A 339 -8.06 -2.94 10.91
N TYR A 340 -6.86 -3.41 11.26
CA TYR A 340 -5.68 -2.54 11.31
C TYR A 340 -5.27 -2.12 9.90
N ASP A 341 -4.72 -0.92 9.76
CA ASP A 341 -4.36 -0.33 8.46
C ASP A 341 -3.04 -0.89 7.92
N ALA A 342 -1.97 -0.78 8.70
CA ALA A 342 -0.61 -1.10 8.24
C ALA A 342 0.25 -1.68 9.38
N GLY A 343 1.46 -1.12 9.59
CA GLY A 343 2.35 -1.51 10.68
C GLY A 343 2.05 -0.78 11.99
N ASP A 344 1.17 0.20 11.99
CA ASP A 344 0.59 0.80 13.19
C ASP A 344 -0.74 0.10 13.54
N HIS A 345 -1.19 0.25 14.78
CA HIS A 345 -2.46 -0.33 15.22
C HIS A 345 -3.64 0.64 15.06
N GLY A 346 -3.53 1.55 14.09
CA GLY A 346 -4.61 2.46 13.72
C GLY A 346 -5.73 1.75 12.96
N LYS A 347 -6.98 2.20 13.18
CA LYS A 347 -8.17 1.81 12.42
C LYS A 347 -8.88 3.08 11.96
N TYR A 348 -9.21 3.14 10.67
CA TYR A 348 -9.56 4.39 9.99
C TYR A 348 -10.83 4.20 9.18
N VAL A 349 -11.80 5.11 9.35
CA VAL A 349 -13.08 4.98 8.65
C VAL A 349 -12.95 5.34 7.16
N VAL A 350 -12.05 6.26 6.81
CA VAL A 350 -11.90 6.72 5.42
C VAL A 350 -11.38 5.59 4.52
N ASN A 351 -10.18 5.07 4.80
CA ASN A 351 -9.62 3.98 4.00
C ASN A 351 -10.31 2.63 4.26
N GLY A 352 -10.87 2.41 5.45
CA GLY A 352 -11.74 1.28 5.74
C GLY A 352 -12.98 1.27 4.84
N GLY A 353 -13.59 2.44 4.60
CA GLY A 353 -14.73 2.58 3.69
C GLY A 353 -14.40 2.19 2.24
N VAL A 354 -13.27 2.65 1.71
CA VAL A 354 -12.80 2.25 0.37
C VAL A 354 -12.49 0.75 0.31
N SER A 355 -11.90 0.19 1.38
CA SER A 355 -11.61 -1.25 1.47
C SER A 355 -12.91 -2.07 1.47
N MET A 356 -13.90 -1.69 2.26
CA MET A 356 -15.23 -2.31 2.24
C MET A 356 -15.85 -2.25 0.85
N TRP A 357 -15.85 -1.06 0.22
CA TRP A 357 -16.39 -0.91 -1.14
C TRP A 357 -15.67 -1.83 -2.14
N THR A 358 -14.34 -1.94 -2.06
CA THR A 358 -13.57 -2.79 -2.98
C THR A 358 -14.03 -4.24 -2.90
N LEU A 359 -14.18 -4.79 -1.70
CA LEU A 359 -14.64 -6.16 -1.50
C LEU A 359 -16.11 -6.32 -1.91
N LEU A 360 -16.97 -5.39 -1.49
CA LEU A 360 -18.40 -5.43 -1.80
C LEU A 360 -18.67 -5.25 -3.29
N ASN A 361 -17.94 -4.35 -3.98
CA ASN A 361 -18.11 -4.14 -5.41
C ASN A 361 -17.61 -5.33 -6.23
N LEU A 362 -16.55 -6.02 -5.79
CA LEU A 362 -16.10 -7.26 -6.37
C LEU A 362 -17.19 -8.35 -6.28
N TYR A 363 -17.74 -8.55 -5.08
CA TYR A 363 -18.84 -9.48 -4.86
C TYR A 363 -20.10 -9.10 -5.68
N GLU A 364 -20.49 -7.82 -5.65
CA GLU A 364 -21.70 -7.33 -6.33
C GLU A 364 -21.57 -7.44 -7.85
N SER A 365 -20.39 -7.19 -8.41
CA SER A 365 -20.13 -7.37 -9.85
C SER A 365 -20.33 -8.81 -10.28
N ASP A 366 -19.78 -9.76 -9.52
CA ASP A 366 -19.96 -11.19 -9.80
C ASP A 366 -21.41 -11.64 -9.58
N LEU A 367 -22.08 -11.10 -8.56
CA LEU A 367 -23.50 -11.38 -8.30
C LEU A 367 -24.38 -10.93 -9.48
N MET A 368 -24.16 -9.72 -10.00
CA MET A 368 -24.91 -9.19 -11.14
C MET A 368 -24.56 -9.89 -12.45
N ALA A 369 -23.35 -10.42 -12.58
CA ALA A 369 -22.95 -11.28 -13.69
C ALA A 369 -23.49 -12.72 -13.59
N GLY A 370 -24.01 -13.15 -12.43
CA GLY A 370 -24.45 -14.51 -12.17
C GLY A 370 -23.31 -15.50 -11.87
N ASP A 371 -22.15 -15.01 -11.43
CA ASP A 371 -20.93 -15.79 -11.15
C ASP A 371 -20.41 -15.61 -9.70
N ALA A 372 -21.32 -15.42 -8.76
CA ALA A 372 -20.95 -15.19 -7.36
C ALA A 372 -20.68 -16.48 -6.56
N SER A 373 -20.74 -17.66 -7.17
CA SER A 373 -20.59 -18.95 -6.48
C SER A 373 -19.24 -19.12 -5.78
N LYS A 374 -18.19 -18.48 -6.30
CA LYS A 374 -16.85 -18.49 -5.68
C LYS A 374 -16.79 -17.78 -4.32
N TRP A 375 -17.77 -16.93 -4.00
CA TRP A 375 -17.87 -16.20 -2.74
C TRP A 375 -18.81 -16.87 -1.72
N ALA A 376 -19.50 -17.95 -2.12
CA ALA A 376 -20.46 -18.64 -1.27
C ALA A 376 -19.82 -19.17 0.01
N ASP A 377 -20.64 -19.32 1.05
CA ASP A 377 -20.26 -19.92 2.32
C ASP A 377 -19.56 -21.27 2.09
N GLY A 378 -18.34 -21.41 2.60
CA GLY A 378 -17.51 -22.60 2.47
C GLY A 378 -16.93 -22.86 1.08
N SER A 379 -16.92 -21.86 0.18
CA SER A 379 -16.32 -22.00 -1.15
C SER A 379 -14.78 -22.17 -1.12
N GLY A 380 -14.14 -21.67 -0.06
CA GLY A 380 -12.68 -21.70 0.11
C GLY A 380 -11.94 -20.55 -0.57
N THR A 381 -12.64 -19.63 -1.24
CA THR A 381 -12.02 -18.40 -1.78
C THR A 381 -11.70 -17.41 -0.68
N VAL A 382 -12.59 -17.25 0.29
CA VAL A 382 -12.33 -16.51 1.53
C VAL A 382 -12.29 -17.54 2.66
N VAL A 383 -11.22 -17.55 3.44
CA VAL A 383 -11.01 -18.56 4.49
C VAL A 383 -11.08 -17.86 5.84
N VAL A 384 -12.22 -18.01 6.50
CA VAL A 384 -12.57 -17.31 7.75
C VAL A 384 -13.24 -18.26 8.76
N PRO A 385 -13.20 -17.94 10.07
CA PRO A 385 -13.82 -18.77 11.11
C PRO A 385 -15.34 -18.87 11.02
N GLU A 386 -16.00 -17.91 10.41
CA GLU A 386 -17.46 -17.78 10.31
C GLU A 386 -18.08 -18.76 9.30
N THR A 387 -17.27 -19.36 8.42
CA THR A 387 -17.71 -20.36 7.42
C THR A 387 -18.66 -21.40 8.02
N GLY A 388 -19.78 -21.66 7.34
CA GLY A 388 -20.82 -22.60 7.77
C GLY A 388 -22.07 -21.94 8.33
N ASN A 389 -22.23 -20.62 8.19
CA ASN A 389 -23.35 -19.85 8.70
C ASN A 389 -24.41 -19.48 7.63
N SER A 390 -24.20 -19.88 6.38
CA SER A 390 -25.02 -19.58 5.19
C SER A 390 -24.87 -18.17 4.61
N MET A 391 -24.03 -17.30 5.21
CA MET A 391 -23.64 -16.03 4.62
C MET A 391 -22.46 -16.27 3.67
N PRO A 392 -22.37 -15.60 2.53
CA PRO A 392 -21.13 -15.61 1.73
C PRO A 392 -19.92 -15.17 2.55
N ASP A 393 -18.83 -15.96 2.53
CA ASP A 393 -17.66 -15.71 3.39
C ASP A 393 -17.05 -14.30 3.18
N ILE A 394 -17.18 -13.71 1.99
CA ILE A 394 -16.73 -12.34 1.74
C ILE A 394 -17.57 -11.30 2.53
N LEU A 395 -18.86 -11.55 2.73
CA LEU A 395 -19.73 -10.70 3.53
C LEU A 395 -19.44 -10.86 5.03
N ASP A 396 -19.06 -12.07 5.47
CA ASP A 396 -18.59 -12.29 6.83
C ASP A 396 -17.32 -11.47 7.12
N GLU A 397 -16.37 -11.46 6.18
CA GLU A 397 -15.16 -10.65 6.35
C GLU A 397 -15.47 -9.15 6.40
N VAL A 398 -16.30 -8.65 5.49
CA VAL A 398 -16.69 -7.23 5.48
C VAL A 398 -17.50 -6.84 6.73
N LYS A 399 -18.27 -7.77 7.29
CA LYS A 399 -19.03 -7.54 8.52
C LYS A 399 -18.14 -7.14 9.70
N ILE A 400 -16.93 -7.64 9.76
CA ILE A 400 -15.94 -7.27 10.81
C ILE A 400 -15.72 -5.75 10.84
N GLU A 401 -15.58 -5.15 9.66
CA GLU A 401 -15.39 -3.69 9.55
C GLU A 401 -16.72 -2.93 9.71
N ALA A 402 -17.83 -3.45 9.18
CA ALA A 402 -19.15 -2.84 9.32
C ALA A 402 -19.56 -2.75 10.81
N ASP A 403 -19.32 -3.79 11.61
CA ASP A 403 -19.59 -3.79 13.04
C ASP A 403 -18.69 -2.80 13.81
N PHE A 404 -17.43 -2.64 13.41
CA PHE A 404 -16.55 -1.61 13.94
C PHE A 404 -17.07 -0.21 13.57
N PHE A 405 -17.46 0.01 12.33
CA PHE A 405 -18.03 1.29 11.87
C PHE A 405 -19.22 1.72 12.71
N LYS A 406 -20.16 0.82 13.03
CA LYS A 406 -21.32 1.14 13.91
C LYS A 406 -20.85 1.74 15.24
N LYS A 407 -19.75 1.25 15.82
CA LYS A 407 -19.22 1.75 17.10
C LYS A 407 -18.58 3.14 16.95
N MET A 408 -18.14 3.50 15.75
CA MET A 408 -17.57 4.81 15.46
C MET A 408 -18.63 5.89 15.22
N GLN A 409 -19.92 5.55 15.06
CA GLN A 409 -20.97 6.53 14.87
C GLN A 409 -21.41 7.17 16.18
N ARG A 410 -21.35 8.49 16.26
CA ARG A 410 -21.86 9.28 17.36
C ARG A 410 -23.40 9.40 17.33
N SER A 411 -24.02 9.69 18.46
CA SER A 411 -25.48 9.74 18.60
C SER A 411 -26.19 10.74 17.65
N ASP A 412 -25.50 11.80 17.21
CA ASP A 412 -26.02 12.77 16.25
C ASP A 412 -25.90 12.32 14.77
N GLY A 413 -25.25 11.18 14.52
CA GLY A 413 -25.06 10.61 13.20
C GLY A 413 -23.68 10.85 12.60
N MET A 414 -22.91 11.81 13.10
CA MET A 414 -21.54 12.03 12.65
C MET A 414 -20.63 10.87 13.11
N VAL A 415 -19.56 10.62 12.36
CA VAL A 415 -18.67 9.48 12.58
C VAL A 415 -17.27 9.96 12.95
N TYR A 416 -16.69 9.34 13.98
CA TYR A 416 -15.32 9.58 14.38
C TYR A 416 -14.36 9.19 13.25
N HIS A 417 -13.33 10.01 13.05
CA HIS A 417 -12.42 9.86 11.91
C HIS A 417 -11.60 8.57 11.98
N LYS A 418 -11.04 8.30 13.15
CA LYS A 418 -10.13 7.18 13.39
C LYS A 418 -9.90 6.91 14.87
N ILE A 419 -9.39 5.72 15.14
CA ILE A 419 -8.77 5.34 16.41
C ILE A 419 -7.32 4.93 16.18
N HIS A 420 -6.43 5.33 17.06
CA HIS A 420 -5.03 4.91 17.05
C HIS A 420 -4.37 5.13 18.41
N ASP A 421 -3.12 4.76 18.56
CA ASP A 421 -2.33 5.06 19.74
C ASP A 421 -2.03 6.56 19.83
N TYR A 422 -1.90 7.10 21.04
CA TYR A 422 -1.63 8.53 21.20
C TYR A 422 -0.29 8.98 20.57
N LYS A 423 0.59 8.04 20.27
CA LYS A 423 1.85 8.20 19.50
C LYS A 423 2.00 7.00 18.59
N TRP A 424 2.93 7.04 17.65
CA TRP A 424 3.20 5.91 16.77
C TRP A 424 3.60 4.67 17.59
N THR A 425 2.95 3.55 17.31
CA THR A 425 3.36 2.22 17.79
C THR A 425 4.76 1.91 17.26
N ALA A 426 5.60 1.32 18.06
CA ALA A 426 6.89 0.82 17.58
C ALA A 426 6.67 -0.27 16.53
N LEU A 427 7.55 -0.32 15.54
CA LEU A 427 7.48 -1.39 14.54
C LEU A 427 7.79 -2.74 15.19
N CYS A 428 7.14 -3.80 14.70
CA CYS A 428 7.27 -5.17 15.17
C CYS A 428 6.68 -5.46 16.57
N VAL A 429 5.83 -4.57 17.10
CA VAL A 429 5.02 -4.88 18.29
C VAL A 429 3.77 -5.62 17.83
N ALA A 430 3.50 -6.80 18.40
CA ALA A 430 2.24 -7.49 18.14
C ALA A 430 1.07 -6.73 18.79
N PRO A 431 -0.14 -6.75 18.19
CA PRO A 431 -1.29 -6.04 18.77
C PRO A 431 -1.64 -6.44 20.22
N ALA A 432 -1.33 -7.68 20.61
CA ALA A 432 -1.56 -8.16 21.98
C ALA A 432 -0.53 -7.60 23.00
N ASP A 433 0.62 -7.15 22.51
CA ASP A 433 1.72 -6.61 23.33
C ASP A 433 1.72 -5.08 23.34
N ASP A 434 0.75 -4.45 22.65
CA ASP A 434 0.64 -3.00 22.62
C ASP A 434 0.01 -2.46 23.91
N GLU A 435 0.81 -1.73 24.68
CA GLU A 435 0.42 -1.11 25.94
C GLU A 435 0.07 0.39 25.81
N LEU A 436 0.09 0.94 24.58
CA LEU A 436 -0.14 2.36 24.37
C LEU A 436 -1.60 2.74 24.59
N THR A 437 -1.82 3.91 25.17
CA THR A 437 -3.16 4.43 25.38
C THR A 437 -3.84 4.76 24.06
N ARG A 438 -5.01 4.18 23.83
CA ARG A 438 -5.83 4.36 22.63
C ARG A 438 -6.63 5.65 22.69
N ILE A 439 -6.72 6.35 21.55
CA ILE A 439 -7.48 7.60 21.41
C ILE A 439 -8.34 7.57 20.15
N VAL A 440 -9.54 8.12 20.25
CA VAL A 440 -10.46 8.36 19.12
C VAL A 440 -10.38 9.83 18.75
N LYS A 441 -10.11 10.12 17.48
CA LYS A 441 -10.04 11.48 16.93
C LYS A 441 -11.44 12.02 16.61
N PRO A 442 -11.59 13.36 16.53
CA PRO A 442 -12.89 13.98 16.27
C PRO A 442 -13.62 13.45 15.04
N VAL A 443 -14.91 13.71 14.98
CA VAL A 443 -15.73 13.38 13.79
C VAL A 443 -15.35 14.25 12.60
N THR A 444 -15.48 13.69 11.37
CA THR A 444 -15.24 14.44 10.13
C THR A 444 -16.30 14.14 9.08
N TYR A 445 -16.41 15.01 8.08
CA TYR A 445 -17.26 14.77 6.92
C TYR A 445 -16.79 13.56 6.12
N ALA A 446 -15.48 13.46 5.80
CA ALA A 446 -14.94 12.34 5.05
C ALA A 446 -15.29 10.99 5.72
N ALA A 447 -15.00 10.80 7.00
CA ALA A 447 -15.36 9.58 7.72
C ALA A 447 -16.87 9.33 7.75
N THR A 448 -17.67 10.36 7.95
CA THR A 448 -19.14 10.25 8.02
C THR A 448 -19.74 9.81 6.68
N LEU A 449 -19.23 10.32 5.58
CA LEU A 449 -19.72 10.01 4.24
C LEU A 449 -19.20 8.67 3.72
N ASN A 450 -17.93 8.33 3.98
CA ASN A 450 -17.39 6.99 3.74
C ASN A 450 -18.21 5.91 4.48
N PHE A 451 -18.52 6.18 5.76
CA PHE A 451 -19.43 5.33 6.54
C PHE A 451 -20.79 5.19 5.84
N ALA A 452 -21.42 6.31 5.44
CA ALA A 452 -22.74 6.29 4.81
C ALA A 452 -22.75 5.45 3.54
N ALA A 453 -21.74 5.60 2.69
CA ALA A 453 -21.62 4.86 1.44
C ALA A 453 -21.40 3.36 1.68
N ALA A 454 -20.34 3.00 2.42
CA ALA A 454 -19.97 1.60 2.65
C ALA A 454 -21.06 0.81 3.39
N MET A 455 -21.71 1.43 4.39
CA MET A 455 -22.78 0.78 5.15
C MET A 455 -24.06 0.61 4.31
N ALA A 456 -24.38 1.53 3.42
CA ALA A 456 -25.52 1.39 2.50
C ALA A 456 -25.28 0.22 1.51
N GLN A 457 -24.06 0.09 1.00
CA GLN A 457 -23.67 -1.01 0.12
C GLN A 457 -23.73 -2.36 0.87
N TYR A 458 -23.11 -2.44 2.05
CA TYR A 458 -23.16 -3.64 2.88
C TYR A 458 -24.60 -4.04 3.18
N ALA A 459 -25.44 -3.11 3.63
CA ALA A 459 -26.83 -3.38 4.00
C ALA A 459 -27.65 -4.00 2.85
N ARG A 460 -27.48 -3.50 1.60
CA ARG A 460 -28.23 -4.07 0.46
C ARG A 460 -27.75 -5.44 0.05
N LEU A 461 -26.44 -5.72 0.18
CA LEU A 461 -25.87 -7.03 -0.20
C LEU A 461 -26.07 -8.08 0.89
N ALA A 462 -26.06 -7.67 2.16
CA ALA A 462 -26.25 -8.56 3.29
C ALA A 462 -27.72 -8.78 3.68
N LYS A 463 -28.70 -8.13 3.01
CA LYS A 463 -30.13 -8.10 3.42
C LYS A 463 -30.79 -9.47 3.62
N ASP A 464 -30.35 -10.47 2.86
CA ASP A 464 -30.92 -11.80 2.91
C ASP A 464 -30.17 -12.73 3.89
N TYR A 465 -29.07 -12.27 4.47
CA TYR A 465 -28.16 -13.02 5.32
C TYR A 465 -28.03 -12.43 6.73
N ASP A 466 -27.92 -11.10 6.85
CA ASP A 466 -27.75 -10.41 8.12
C ASP A 466 -29.09 -9.84 8.62
N GLN A 467 -29.54 -10.28 9.78
CA GLN A 467 -30.79 -9.83 10.39
C GLN A 467 -30.78 -8.33 10.75
N ASP A 468 -29.60 -7.73 10.93
CA ASP A 468 -29.44 -6.30 11.23
C ASP A 468 -29.20 -5.44 9.98
N ALA A 469 -29.33 -6.00 8.78
CA ALA A 469 -29.08 -5.28 7.53
C ALA A 469 -29.86 -3.95 7.44
N SER A 470 -31.11 -3.92 7.92
CA SER A 470 -31.91 -2.69 7.98
C SER A 470 -31.36 -1.65 8.99
N GLY A 471 -30.68 -2.10 10.04
CA GLY A 471 -30.03 -1.25 11.02
C GLY A 471 -28.81 -0.55 10.41
N TYR A 472 -27.98 -1.27 9.65
CA TYR A 472 -26.85 -0.67 8.92
C TYR A 472 -27.33 0.39 7.90
N LEU A 473 -28.42 0.12 7.18
CA LEU A 473 -28.99 1.10 6.25
C LEU A 473 -29.50 2.34 6.99
N ALA A 474 -30.19 2.17 8.11
CA ALA A 474 -30.68 3.30 8.90
C ALA A 474 -29.53 4.16 9.47
N ASP A 475 -28.43 3.52 9.89
CA ASP A 475 -27.22 4.22 10.35
C ASP A 475 -26.54 4.96 9.19
N ALA A 476 -26.48 4.38 7.98
CA ALA A 476 -25.99 5.04 6.76
C ALA A 476 -26.78 6.29 6.41
N GLU A 477 -28.12 6.20 6.37
CA GLU A 477 -28.99 7.33 6.11
C GLU A 477 -28.85 8.44 7.17
N LYS A 478 -28.71 8.03 8.45
CA LYS A 478 -28.49 8.96 9.56
C LYS A 478 -27.18 9.71 9.40
N ALA A 479 -26.09 9.02 9.02
CA ALA A 479 -24.80 9.64 8.77
C ALA A 479 -24.84 10.64 7.61
N TYR A 480 -25.42 10.26 6.48
CA TYR A 480 -25.58 11.15 5.33
C TYR A 480 -26.37 12.42 5.68
N LYS A 481 -27.51 12.26 6.38
CA LYS A 481 -28.34 13.39 6.82
C LYS A 481 -27.60 14.30 7.80
N ALA A 482 -26.80 13.73 8.70
CA ALA A 482 -26.01 14.51 9.66
C ALA A 482 -24.91 15.32 8.96
N ALA A 483 -24.17 14.70 8.04
CA ALA A 483 -23.17 15.41 7.24
C ALA A 483 -23.80 16.54 6.43
N LYS A 484 -24.88 16.25 5.72
CA LYS A 484 -25.59 17.24 4.88
C LYS A 484 -26.14 18.43 5.70
N ALA A 485 -26.69 18.16 6.89
CA ALA A 485 -27.26 19.22 7.75
C ALA A 485 -26.21 20.14 8.36
N SER A 486 -25.00 19.64 8.58
CA SER A 486 -23.88 20.38 9.19
C SER A 486 -22.85 20.91 8.18
N TYR A 487 -22.97 20.55 6.90
CA TYR A 487 -21.95 20.78 5.89
C TYR A 487 -21.56 22.27 5.77
N LYS A 488 -20.24 22.48 5.84
CA LYS A 488 -19.61 23.77 5.55
C LYS A 488 -18.40 23.48 4.67
N PRO A 489 -18.23 24.13 3.51
CA PRO A 489 -17.06 23.96 2.66
C PRO A 489 -15.77 24.29 3.42
N PHE A 490 -14.70 23.60 3.07
CA PHE A 490 -13.40 23.92 3.62
C PHE A 490 -12.98 25.35 3.31
N SER A 491 -12.38 26.03 4.28
CA SER A 491 -11.89 27.40 4.11
C SER A 491 -10.53 27.55 4.79
N ASN A 492 -9.58 28.13 4.06
CA ASN A 492 -8.28 28.51 4.63
C ASN A 492 -8.37 29.71 5.59
N ASP A 493 -9.53 30.35 5.65
CA ASP A 493 -9.79 31.55 6.49
C ASP A 493 -10.27 31.20 7.91
N TRP A 494 -10.25 29.91 8.28
CA TRP A 494 -10.65 29.45 9.62
C TRP A 494 -9.67 29.86 10.73
N GLY A 495 -9.23 31.12 10.68
CA GLY A 495 -8.35 31.75 11.65
C GLY A 495 -6.87 31.38 11.48
N THR A 496 -6.01 32.13 12.18
CA THR A 496 -4.57 31.89 12.19
C THR A 496 -4.16 30.63 12.95
N ASP A 497 -5.10 30.02 13.66
CA ASP A 497 -4.94 28.76 14.39
C ASP A 497 -6.10 27.80 14.05
N GLN A 498 -6.16 27.39 12.78
CA GLN A 498 -7.15 26.41 12.29
C GLN A 498 -7.13 25.09 13.08
N TYR A 499 -6.08 24.85 13.85
CA TYR A 499 -5.92 23.66 14.65
C TYR A 499 -6.62 23.76 16.03
N ALA A 500 -6.99 24.96 16.45
CA ALA A 500 -7.75 25.18 17.68
C ALA A 500 -9.26 25.20 17.45
N ASP A 501 -9.71 25.24 16.19
CA ASP A 501 -11.13 25.33 15.85
C ASP A 501 -11.81 23.98 16.00
N LEU A 502 -12.61 23.85 17.06
CA LEU A 502 -13.44 22.67 17.34
C LEU A 502 -14.54 22.43 16.28
N GLU A 503 -14.84 23.43 15.48
CA GLU A 503 -15.83 23.31 14.39
C GLU A 503 -15.20 22.73 13.12
N SER A 504 -13.88 22.55 13.03
CA SER A 504 -13.24 21.94 11.87
C SER A 504 -13.60 20.46 11.77
N LEU A 505 -14.44 20.13 10.80
CA LEU A 505 -14.87 18.77 10.45
C LEU A 505 -13.98 18.14 9.36
N TYR A 506 -12.80 18.70 9.15
CA TYR A 506 -11.75 18.20 8.25
C TYR A 506 -10.51 17.81 9.07
N ALA A 507 -9.92 16.65 8.79
CA ALA A 507 -8.79 16.13 9.54
C ALA A 507 -7.48 16.88 9.17
N PRO A 508 -6.91 17.73 10.03
CA PRO A 508 -5.69 18.46 9.72
C PRO A 508 -4.48 17.52 9.71
N ILE A 509 -3.74 17.46 8.62
CA ILE A 509 -2.62 16.54 8.43
C ILE A 509 -1.55 16.70 9.51
N ALA A 510 -1.26 17.92 9.94
CA ALA A 510 -0.24 18.20 10.97
C ALA A 510 -0.56 17.63 12.35
N GLN A 511 -1.78 17.14 12.59
CA GLN A 511 -2.25 16.67 13.90
C GLN A 511 -2.51 15.17 13.96
N ASN A 512 -1.90 14.42 13.05
CA ASN A 512 -2.13 13.00 12.93
C ASN A 512 -0.99 12.13 13.45
N LYS A 513 -0.18 12.62 14.41
CA LYS A 513 0.84 11.77 15.07
C LYS A 513 0.18 10.58 15.77
N GLY A 514 0.73 9.40 15.57
CA GLY A 514 0.20 8.13 16.08
C GLY A 514 -0.70 7.38 15.11
N GLY A 515 -1.00 7.96 13.94
CA GLY A 515 -1.78 7.32 12.88
C GLY A 515 -1.80 8.12 11.58
N GLY A 516 -2.15 7.49 10.47
CA GLY A 516 -2.28 8.11 9.17
C GLY A 516 -3.27 9.28 9.18
N PRO A 517 -3.06 10.33 8.37
CA PRO A 517 -3.94 11.50 8.36
C PRO A 517 -5.31 11.21 7.75
N TYR A 518 -5.38 10.67 6.57
CA TYR A 518 -6.60 10.44 5.78
C TYR A 518 -7.56 11.64 5.76
N GLY A 519 -6.99 12.84 5.83
CA GLY A 519 -7.75 14.08 5.80
C GLY A 519 -8.06 14.51 4.39
N ASP A 520 -9.26 15.05 4.18
CA ASP A 520 -9.69 15.59 2.91
C ASP A 520 -10.26 17.01 3.09
N THR A 521 -9.97 17.90 2.15
CA THR A 521 -10.47 19.28 2.14
C THR A 521 -11.58 19.50 1.14
N ASP A 522 -11.85 18.51 0.29
CA ASP A 522 -12.97 18.47 -0.65
C ASP A 522 -13.72 17.16 -0.44
N VAL A 523 -14.94 17.23 0.04
CA VAL A 523 -15.78 16.07 0.34
C VAL A 523 -17.04 16.00 -0.53
N GLU A 524 -17.05 16.74 -1.64
CA GLU A 524 -18.19 16.71 -2.57
C GLU A 524 -18.30 15.36 -3.28
N ASP A 525 -17.18 14.71 -3.51
CA ASP A 525 -17.09 13.37 -4.11
C ASP A 525 -17.51 12.27 -3.14
N GLU A 526 -17.27 12.40 -1.83
CA GLU A 526 -17.85 11.51 -0.82
C GLU A 526 -19.37 11.67 -0.74
N PHE A 527 -19.89 12.90 -0.83
CA PHE A 527 -21.35 13.11 -0.91
C PHE A 527 -21.93 12.42 -2.14
N TYR A 528 -21.27 12.52 -3.29
CA TYR A 528 -21.70 11.88 -4.52
C TYR A 528 -21.71 10.33 -4.38
N TRP A 529 -20.62 9.75 -3.90
CA TRP A 529 -20.54 8.30 -3.70
C TRP A 529 -21.62 7.83 -2.72
N ALA A 530 -21.76 8.47 -1.56
CA ALA A 530 -22.77 8.12 -0.57
C ALA A 530 -24.20 8.25 -1.13
N ALA A 531 -24.48 9.28 -1.91
CA ALA A 531 -25.77 9.45 -2.57
C ALA A 531 -26.04 8.34 -3.60
N CYS A 532 -25.02 7.90 -4.37
CA CYS A 532 -25.14 6.78 -5.29
C CYS A 532 -25.51 5.49 -4.55
N GLU A 533 -24.79 5.14 -3.48
CA GLU A 533 -25.03 3.91 -2.72
C GLU A 533 -26.40 3.90 -2.04
N LEU A 534 -26.79 5.05 -1.45
CA LEU A 534 -28.10 5.20 -0.84
C LEU A 534 -29.23 5.16 -1.89
N TYR A 535 -29.00 5.73 -3.08
CA TYR A 535 -29.98 5.64 -4.17
C TYR A 535 -30.17 4.21 -4.65
N ILE A 536 -29.09 3.45 -4.85
CA ILE A 536 -29.16 2.03 -5.23
C ILE A 536 -29.91 1.23 -4.15
N ALA A 537 -29.62 1.49 -2.86
CA ALA A 537 -30.20 0.74 -1.75
C ALA A 537 -31.69 1.05 -1.52
N THR A 538 -32.13 2.30 -1.72
CA THR A 538 -33.47 2.77 -1.30
C THR A 538 -34.40 3.10 -2.46
N GLY A 539 -33.87 3.53 -3.59
CA GLY A 539 -34.65 4.11 -4.70
C GLY A 539 -35.23 5.51 -4.40
N ASP A 540 -34.84 6.16 -3.28
CA ASP A 540 -35.36 7.46 -2.90
C ASP A 540 -34.84 8.56 -3.84
N ALA A 541 -35.76 9.26 -4.50
CA ALA A 541 -35.44 10.31 -5.47
C ALA A 541 -34.67 11.51 -4.90
N SER A 542 -34.65 11.68 -3.58
CA SER A 542 -33.83 12.75 -2.98
C SER A 542 -32.33 12.48 -3.15
N TYR A 543 -31.90 11.24 -3.03
CA TYR A 543 -30.52 10.86 -3.29
C TYR A 543 -30.16 10.98 -4.78
N LYS A 544 -31.10 10.66 -5.68
CA LYS A 544 -30.90 10.91 -7.12
C LYS A 544 -30.66 12.40 -7.40
N THR A 545 -31.43 13.26 -6.79
CA THR A 545 -31.25 14.71 -6.93
C THR A 545 -29.88 15.16 -6.43
N ASP A 546 -29.42 14.59 -5.33
CA ASP A 546 -28.09 14.91 -4.76
C ASP A 546 -26.97 14.45 -5.68
N LEU A 547 -26.98 13.19 -6.17
CA LEU A 547 -25.93 12.67 -7.06
C LEU A 547 -25.89 13.41 -8.41
N GLU A 548 -27.06 13.80 -8.97
CA GLU A 548 -27.13 14.56 -10.21
C GLU A 548 -26.64 16.02 -10.05
N GLY A 549 -26.61 16.50 -8.82
CA GLY A 549 -26.06 17.81 -8.48
C GLY A 549 -24.54 17.89 -8.46
N TYR A 550 -23.87 16.75 -8.45
CA TYR A 550 -22.41 16.69 -8.42
C TYR A 550 -21.79 17.18 -9.74
N SER A 551 -20.87 18.14 -9.65
CA SER A 551 -20.29 18.79 -10.83
C SER A 551 -18.77 18.96 -10.78
N ALA A 552 -18.11 18.53 -9.70
CA ALA A 552 -16.64 18.52 -9.60
C ALA A 552 -16.03 17.34 -10.38
N GLY A 553 -14.74 17.36 -10.60
CA GLY A 553 -14.02 16.31 -11.32
C GLY A 553 -14.65 15.97 -12.68
N ALA A 554 -14.94 14.68 -12.90
CA ALA A 554 -15.62 14.20 -14.10
C ALA A 554 -17.16 14.42 -14.09
N GLY A 555 -17.71 14.98 -13.00
CA GLY A 555 -19.14 15.24 -12.82
C GLY A 555 -19.96 13.98 -12.54
N ALA A 556 -21.27 14.18 -12.38
CA ALA A 556 -22.21 13.09 -12.17
C ALA A 556 -22.11 12.05 -13.31
N TYR A 557 -22.16 10.77 -12.93
CA TYR A 557 -21.95 9.61 -13.82
C TYR A 557 -20.57 9.54 -14.50
N GLY A 558 -19.63 10.41 -14.13
CA GLY A 558 -18.27 10.43 -14.65
C GLY A 558 -17.35 9.42 -13.96
N VAL A 559 -16.21 9.15 -14.60
CA VAL A 559 -15.09 8.41 -14.02
C VAL A 559 -13.84 9.27 -14.16
N ASP A 560 -13.21 9.53 -13.03
CA ASP A 560 -11.97 10.31 -13.03
C ASP A 560 -10.80 9.53 -13.61
N THR A 561 -9.97 10.25 -14.35
CA THR A 561 -8.69 9.75 -14.85
C THR A 561 -7.58 10.75 -14.55
N ALA A 562 -7.81 11.59 -13.55
CA ALA A 562 -6.95 12.71 -13.22
C ALA A 562 -5.61 12.28 -12.62
N LEU A 563 -4.70 13.23 -12.60
CA LEU A 563 -3.42 13.10 -11.90
C LEU A 563 -3.61 13.61 -10.47
N TYR A 564 -3.41 12.74 -9.50
CA TYR A 564 -3.61 13.08 -8.10
C TYR A 564 -2.36 13.68 -7.44
N GLY A 565 -2.61 14.56 -6.45
CA GLY A 565 -1.60 15.12 -5.55
C GLY A 565 -1.46 14.31 -4.24
N GLY A 566 -0.80 14.88 -3.24
CA GLY A 566 -0.61 14.27 -1.93
C GLY A 566 0.28 13.03 -1.97
N GLU A 567 -0.08 11.99 -1.23
CA GLU A 567 0.65 10.71 -1.19
C GLU A 567 0.69 10.00 -2.55
N ASN A 568 -0.30 10.24 -3.39
CA ASN A 568 -0.40 9.70 -4.75
C ASN A 568 0.12 10.67 -5.82
N ASN A 569 0.90 11.66 -5.43
CA ASN A 569 1.36 12.74 -6.30
C ASN A 569 2.01 12.21 -7.58
N GLY A 570 1.42 12.53 -8.69
CA GLY A 570 1.89 12.12 -10.01
C GLY A 570 1.34 10.78 -10.50
N THR A 571 0.50 10.09 -9.74
CA THR A 571 -0.18 8.86 -10.18
C THR A 571 -1.53 9.19 -10.80
N ARG A 572 -1.85 8.55 -11.93
CA ARG A 572 -3.20 8.57 -12.50
C ARG A 572 -3.97 7.36 -12.00
N SER A 573 -5.18 7.61 -11.53
CA SER A 573 -6.08 6.56 -11.05
C SER A 573 -7.52 6.99 -11.29
N SER A 574 -8.44 6.06 -11.29
CA SER A 574 -9.87 6.35 -11.28
C SER A 574 -10.39 6.74 -9.89
N PHE A 575 -9.69 6.34 -8.84
CA PHE A 575 -10.02 6.70 -7.45
C PHE A 575 -8.81 6.53 -6.52
N THR A 576 -8.87 7.20 -5.40
CA THR A 576 -7.99 7.01 -4.22
C THR A 576 -8.85 7.13 -2.96
N TRP A 577 -8.26 7.02 -1.76
CA TRP A 577 -8.98 7.29 -0.51
C TRP A 577 -9.45 8.75 -0.35
N GLY A 578 -8.87 9.69 -1.08
CA GLY A 578 -9.23 11.10 -1.09
C GLY A 578 -9.83 11.57 -2.43
N THR A 579 -10.30 10.65 -3.29
CA THR A 579 -11.02 10.96 -4.52
C THR A 579 -11.92 9.80 -4.85
N LEU A 580 -13.20 9.91 -4.56
CA LEU A 580 -14.12 8.79 -4.39
C LEU A 580 -15.29 8.78 -5.36
N ALA A 581 -15.49 9.85 -6.17
CA ALA A 581 -16.64 9.94 -7.07
C ALA A 581 -16.79 8.73 -8.00
N SER A 582 -15.68 8.24 -8.54
CA SER A 582 -15.71 7.08 -9.44
C SER A 582 -16.29 5.83 -8.81
N LEU A 583 -16.18 5.66 -7.47
CA LEU A 583 -16.76 4.50 -6.75
C LEU A 583 -18.29 4.49 -6.92
N GLY A 584 -18.93 5.66 -6.74
CA GLY A 584 -20.37 5.80 -6.96
C GLY A 584 -20.79 5.46 -8.39
N THR A 585 -20.02 5.96 -9.37
CA THR A 585 -20.29 5.67 -10.80
C THR A 585 -20.13 4.18 -11.12
N PHE A 586 -19.10 3.51 -10.57
CA PHE A 586 -18.91 2.07 -10.74
C PHE A 586 -20.06 1.27 -10.11
N SER A 587 -20.49 1.62 -8.91
CA SER A 587 -21.65 0.97 -8.28
C SER A 587 -22.93 1.14 -9.09
N LEU A 588 -23.18 2.35 -9.62
CA LEU A 588 -24.29 2.59 -10.55
C LEU A 588 -24.16 1.74 -11.83
N CYS A 589 -22.94 1.61 -12.38
CA CYS A 589 -22.71 0.82 -13.60
C CYS A 589 -23.00 -0.67 -13.37
N VAL A 590 -22.55 -1.22 -12.26
CA VAL A 590 -22.78 -2.63 -11.87
C VAL A 590 -24.28 -2.90 -11.73
N ASN A 591 -25.02 -1.96 -11.12
CA ASN A 591 -26.46 -2.08 -10.87
C ASN A 591 -27.35 -1.52 -12.01
N ALA A 592 -26.76 -1.00 -13.10
CA ALA A 592 -27.46 -0.22 -14.11
C ALA A 592 -28.67 -0.94 -14.71
N LYS A 593 -28.54 -2.24 -15.01
CA LYS A 593 -29.61 -3.05 -15.59
C LYS A 593 -30.79 -3.20 -14.62
N ASP A 594 -30.53 -3.58 -13.39
CA ASP A 594 -31.55 -3.78 -12.36
C ASP A 594 -32.27 -2.45 -12.03
N MET A 595 -31.50 -1.36 -11.92
CA MET A 595 -32.06 -0.01 -11.70
C MET A 595 -32.92 0.46 -12.87
N GLN A 596 -32.53 0.15 -14.11
CA GLN A 596 -33.35 0.47 -15.30
C GLN A 596 -34.66 -0.34 -15.31
N GLU A 597 -34.60 -1.62 -15.01
CA GLU A 597 -35.79 -2.48 -14.91
C GLU A 597 -36.75 -2.00 -13.83
N LYS A 598 -36.25 -1.44 -12.74
CA LYS A 598 -37.02 -0.81 -11.66
C LYS A 598 -37.49 0.61 -11.97
N GLY A 599 -37.10 1.19 -13.10
CA GLY A 599 -37.45 2.55 -13.49
C GLY A 599 -36.73 3.64 -12.69
N LEU A 600 -35.63 3.29 -11.99
CA LEU A 600 -34.79 4.22 -11.24
C LEU A 600 -33.82 4.97 -12.15
N LEU A 601 -33.28 4.31 -13.18
CA LEU A 601 -32.46 4.93 -14.22
C LEU A 601 -33.15 4.83 -15.58
N SER A 602 -33.06 5.88 -16.38
CA SER A 602 -33.47 5.88 -17.79
C SER A 602 -32.44 5.16 -18.66
N ALA A 603 -32.83 4.76 -19.87
CA ALA A 603 -31.91 4.17 -20.83
C ALA A 603 -30.78 5.12 -21.24
N GLU A 604 -31.02 6.44 -21.23
CA GLU A 604 -30.01 7.46 -21.54
C GLU A 604 -28.98 7.57 -20.42
N GLU A 605 -29.40 7.57 -19.15
CA GLU A 605 -28.49 7.57 -17.99
C GLU A 605 -27.62 6.31 -17.98
N VAL A 606 -28.22 5.12 -18.17
CA VAL A 606 -27.47 3.85 -18.27
C VAL A 606 -26.41 3.91 -19.37
N SER A 607 -26.82 4.39 -20.57
CA SER A 607 -25.89 4.52 -21.71
C SER A 607 -24.74 5.51 -21.39
N THR A 608 -25.04 6.58 -20.65
CA THR A 608 -24.03 7.59 -20.25
C THR A 608 -23.04 6.98 -19.26
N ILE A 609 -23.51 6.29 -18.22
CA ILE A 609 -22.68 5.64 -17.21
C ILE A 609 -21.74 4.62 -17.88
N GLN A 610 -22.30 3.71 -18.69
CA GLN A 610 -21.51 2.67 -19.39
C GLN A 610 -20.47 3.26 -20.35
N LYS A 611 -20.85 4.33 -21.06
CA LYS A 611 -19.92 5.04 -21.95
C LYS A 611 -18.75 5.64 -21.17
N ASN A 612 -19.02 6.29 -20.03
CA ASN A 612 -18.00 6.96 -19.24
C ASN A 612 -17.04 5.92 -18.61
N VAL A 613 -17.56 4.82 -18.09
CA VAL A 613 -16.73 3.72 -17.57
C VAL A 613 -15.84 3.15 -18.67
N LYS A 614 -16.43 2.90 -19.86
CA LYS A 614 -15.65 2.41 -21.01
C LYS A 614 -14.56 3.39 -21.45
N GLN A 615 -14.88 4.67 -21.52
CA GLN A 615 -13.89 5.70 -21.90
C GLN A 615 -12.73 5.78 -20.92
N ALA A 616 -12.99 5.61 -19.61
CA ALA A 616 -11.94 5.56 -18.61
C ALA A 616 -11.06 4.30 -18.79
N ALA A 617 -11.67 3.15 -19.07
CA ALA A 617 -10.92 1.91 -19.36
C ALA A 617 -10.05 2.08 -20.62
N ASP A 618 -10.63 2.61 -21.72
CA ASP A 618 -9.89 2.88 -22.97
C ASP A 618 -8.69 3.82 -22.71
N TYR A 619 -8.88 4.83 -21.86
CA TYR A 619 -7.79 5.73 -21.47
C TYR A 619 -6.63 5.02 -20.77
N PHE A 620 -6.90 4.11 -19.83
CA PHE A 620 -5.85 3.34 -19.14
C PHE A 620 -5.18 2.33 -20.09
N ILE A 621 -5.92 1.75 -21.03
CA ILE A 621 -5.35 0.92 -22.12
C ILE A 621 -4.40 1.74 -23.00
N ASP A 622 -4.77 2.97 -23.35
CA ASP A 622 -3.90 3.87 -24.10
C ASP A 622 -2.62 4.22 -23.33
N LEU A 623 -2.70 4.38 -22.01
CA LEU A 623 -1.53 4.57 -21.16
C LEU A 623 -0.62 3.34 -21.17
N GLU A 624 -1.19 2.13 -21.08
CA GLU A 624 -0.45 0.88 -21.17
C GLU A 624 0.29 0.78 -22.50
N ASN A 625 -0.39 1.03 -23.60
CA ASN A 625 0.19 1.00 -24.94
C ASN A 625 1.27 2.06 -25.15
N ALA A 626 1.21 3.17 -24.42
CA ALA A 626 2.24 4.22 -24.42
C ALA A 626 3.40 3.95 -23.43
N SER A 627 3.29 2.93 -22.60
CA SER A 627 4.29 2.59 -21.58
C SER A 627 5.51 1.88 -22.19
N ASP A 628 6.68 2.14 -21.61
CA ASP A 628 7.94 1.49 -21.98
C ASP A 628 8.02 0.02 -21.51
N PHE A 629 7.11 -0.39 -20.62
CA PHE A 629 7.01 -1.75 -20.07
C PHE A 629 5.66 -2.42 -20.37
N GLY A 630 4.78 -1.79 -21.14
CA GLY A 630 3.45 -2.34 -21.43
C GLY A 630 2.58 -2.49 -20.19
N ILE A 631 2.62 -1.52 -19.27
CA ILE A 631 1.80 -1.48 -18.05
C ILE A 631 1.00 -0.17 -18.00
N PRO A 632 -0.24 -0.16 -17.49
CA PRO A 632 -1.10 1.02 -17.45
C PRO A 632 -0.66 2.01 -16.36
N TYR A 633 0.65 2.23 -16.27
CA TYR A 633 1.25 3.05 -15.24
C TYR A 633 1.95 4.26 -15.87
N VAL A 634 1.36 5.43 -15.70
CA VAL A 634 2.02 6.69 -15.99
C VAL A 634 2.19 7.43 -14.69
N GLY A 635 3.14 6.99 -13.92
CA GLY A 635 3.50 7.67 -12.68
C GLY A 635 4.73 8.53 -12.89
N ARG A 636 4.71 9.70 -12.32
CA ARG A 636 5.93 10.33 -11.85
C ARG A 636 6.62 9.50 -10.77
N LEU A 637 6.05 8.34 -10.42
CA LEU A 637 6.73 7.45 -9.47
C LEU A 637 8.12 7.12 -9.95
N LEU A 638 8.32 7.11 -11.23
CA LEU A 638 9.64 6.89 -11.74
C LEU A 638 10.52 8.15 -11.73
N THR A 639 9.97 9.35 -11.80
CA THR A 639 10.67 10.60 -11.49
C THR A 639 10.61 10.96 -10.00
N MET A 640 9.60 10.52 -9.28
CA MET A 640 9.63 10.42 -7.82
C MET A 640 10.57 9.35 -7.33
N LYS A 641 10.87 8.42 -8.17
CA LYS A 641 11.67 7.29 -7.92
C LYS A 641 12.83 7.46 -7.12
N LEU A 642 13.40 8.55 -7.30
CA LEU A 642 14.65 8.84 -6.68
C LEU A 642 14.64 10.22 -6.02
N ALA A 643 13.55 10.95 -6.15
CA ALA A 643 13.44 12.30 -5.64
C ALA A 643 12.50 12.45 -4.44
N THR A 644 11.68 11.45 -4.18
CA THR A 644 10.77 11.40 -3.02
C THR A 644 10.66 9.98 -2.45
N VAL A 645 11.51 9.13 -2.95
CA VAL A 645 11.73 7.84 -2.35
C VAL A 645 12.92 7.91 -1.43
#